data_dce1843a95ec3f8225407dd9deb8a9ad
#
_entry.id   dce1843a95ec3f8225407dd9deb8a9ad
#
_cell.length_a   1.000
_cell.length_b   1.000
_cell.length_c   1.000
_cell.angle_alpha   90.00
_cell.angle_beta   90.00
_cell.angle_gamma   90.00
#
_symmetry.space_group_name_H-M   'P 1'
#
loop_
_entity.id
_entity.type
_entity.pdbx_description
1 polymer ?
#
loop_
_entity_poly.entity_id
_entity_poly.type
_entity_poly.pdbx_seq_one_letter_code
_entity_poly.pdbx_strand_id
1 'polypeptide(L)'
;MKLPANENDTCAYDYLFVGLGAANSLLILSLYKNGLLDGTTIAIIDPSSKFTDDRTFCFWATHEELIALNLEELVSASWDHIEIAGITKQNIHPLKYYHIRGVDLSNKTKEVLSLNEVTFYPNSIGSVEKTPTGDFAISTGDSLIHSAKVFDSRPPVFLKSQQNHSHIYQSFFGWKIKTSKKVFDTSSMVMMDFKIPQRNSTQFIYILPFEEDLALVELTRFGENKLSEEESIPVLQQYVEDLGSDFEIMEREVGIIPMASGKIEVTDFGHNWVPMGTRANLLKCSTGYAFHAMAEDAIVQMEAIKANQISVRKSRKLRFLFYDRLLLKLLSRTAEQGKNIFETLFKNVPTANVLKFMREKTKFTEELVIFSKLPKRIFIAAAIKDVVHEIFRLPIIALPIAFTVITILFSRYNIEFISWGVIGLGFLTIGLAHGALDHLTSEKIVNSKQLFYFIIGYLSKAALFALVWWLSSDTGLVIFILFSAWHFGQADFKEWGFKEGLSSFFWGLVVLMMILFFHREEFINILQQIPNLSYLNPSKMPKKLFLGLQIVTVAGGLFLALLHKSKHILLTIVYLVMASMLPLLMAFGIYFVGQHSRNGWKHLTIGLKKSSSTMWVNSLPFTLGGAFIIFYFLWYASENYIGLFFIILSCLSLPHVFSMHNFYKLFSSKK
;
A
#
# COMPACT_ATOMS: atom_id res chain seq x y z
N MET A 1 -38.67 7.64 22.35
CA MET A 1 -38.48 6.63 21.30
C MET A 1 -39.63 5.60 21.38
N LYS A 2 -40.34 5.43 20.27
CA LYS A 2 -41.44 4.43 20.20
C LYS A 2 -40.85 3.12 19.65
N LEU A 3 -41.34 1.98 20.13
CA LEU A 3 -41.18 0.68 19.48
C LEU A 3 -42.16 0.60 18.30
N PRO A 4 -41.87 -0.14 17.22
CA PRO A 4 -42.77 -0.29 16.09
C PRO A 4 -44.15 -0.85 16.58
N ALA A 5 -45.24 -0.28 16.07
CA ALA A 5 -46.58 -0.58 16.55
C ALA A 5 -47.13 -1.94 16.04
N ASN A 6 -46.61 -2.47 14.91
CA ASN A 6 -46.95 -3.78 14.35
C ASN A 6 -45.77 -4.33 13.50
N GLU A 7 -45.59 -5.66 13.53
CA GLU A 7 -44.52 -6.37 12.85
C GLU A 7 -44.63 -6.36 11.29
N ASN A 8 -45.75 -5.89 10.71
CA ASN A 8 -46.03 -5.91 9.27
C ASN A 8 -46.20 -4.52 8.61
N ASP A 9 -45.92 -3.42 9.33
CA ASP A 9 -46.07 -2.08 8.75
C ASP A 9 -44.82 -1.64 7.95
N THR A 10 -45.01 -1.30 6.67
CA THR A 10 -44.04 -0.62 5.84
C THR A 10 -43.97 0.86 6.24
N CYS A 11 -43.05 1.22 7.11
CA CYS A 11 -42.85 2.61 7.52
C CYS A 11 -41.78 3.28 6.63
N ALA A 12 -42.06 4.50 6.17
CA ALA A 12 -41.12 5.32 5.45
C ALA A 12 -40.50 6.38 6.36
N TYR A 13 -39.17 6.52 6.30
CA TYR A 13 -38.41 7.47 7.11
C TYR A 13 -37.54 8.37 6.25
N ASP A 14 -37.43 9.64 6.64
CA ASP A 14 -36.51 10.60 6.01
C ASP A 14 -35.07 10.22 6.30
N TYR A 15 -34.77 9.86 7.55
CA TYR A 15 -33.42 9.45 7.99
C TYR A 15 -33.45 8.11 8.71
N LEU A 16 -32.53 7.24 8.32
CA LEU A 16 -32.25 5.99 9.01
C LEU A 16 -30.80 5.98 9.52
N PHE A 17 -30.62 5.82 10.81
CA PHE A 17 -29.31 5.63 11.43
C PHE A 17 -29.07 4.16 11.76
N VAL A 18 -28.12 3.53 11.07
CA VAL A 18 -27.71 2.14 11.33
C VAL A 18 -26.51 2.15 12.26
N GLY A 19 -26.73 1.74 13.50
CA GLY A 19 -25.83 1.89 14.63
C GLY A 19 -25.92 3.27 15.29
N LEU A 20 -26.04 3.32 16.60
CA LEU A 20 -26.05 4.54 17.42
C LEU A 20 -24.71 4.72 18.14
N GLY A 21 -23.59 4.56 17.37
CA GLY A 21 -22.25 4.83 17.86
C GLY A 21 -21.86 6.29 17.76
N ALA A 22 -20.62 6.63 18.18
CA ALA A 22 -20.14 8.02 18.24
C ALA A 22 -20.36 8.83 16.95
N ALA A 23 -20.13 8.23 15.76
CA ALA A 23 -20.24 8.96 14.50
C ALA A 23 -21.70 9.39 14.19
N ASN A 24 -22.67 8.50 14.38
CA ASN A 24 -24.07 8.85 14.20
C ASN A 24 -24.58 9.76 15.33
N SER A 25 -24.12 9.59 16.56
CA SER A 25 -24.44 10.49 17.67
C SER A 25 -23.97 11.92 17.37
N LEU A 26 -22.75 12.11 16.93
CA LEU A 26 -22.21 13.42 16.54
C LEU A 26 -22.99 14.05 15.38
N LEU A 27 -23.40 13.24 14.38
CA LEU A 27 -24.22 13.75 13.29
C LEU A 27 -25.60 14.18 13.78
N ILE A 28 -26.28 13.38 14.61
CA ILE A 28 -27.60 13.70 15.17
C ILE A 28 -27.54 15.01 15.95
N LEU A 29 -26.52 15.18 16.82
CA LEU A 29 -26.33 16.44 17.57
C LEU A 29 -26.10 17.64 16.65
N SER A 30 -25.32 17.47 15.57
CA SER A 30 -25.08 18.53 14.58
C SER A 30 -26.35 18.89 13.81
N LEU A 31 -27.13 17.90 13.39
CA LEU A 31 -28.41 18.11 12.70
C LEU A 31 -29.42 18.85 13.61
N TYR A 32 -29.54 18.40 14.86
CA TYR A 32 -30.43 19.03 15.85
C TYR A 32 -30.08 20.51 16.08
N LYS A 33 -28.82 20.80 16.32
CA LYS A 33 -28.34 22.19 16.56
C LYS A 33 -28.64 23.13 15.39
N ASN A 34 -28.78 22.59 14.19
CA ASN A 34 -29.07 23.34 12.97
C ASN A 34 -30.55 23.28 12.55
N GLY A 35 -31.47 22.72 13.37
CA GLY A 35 -32.89 22.63 13.08
C GLY A 35 -33.25 21.68 11.94
N LEU A 36 -32.34 20.75 11.58
CA LEU A 36 -32.48 19.84 10.44
C LEU A 36 -33.20 18.51 10.81
N LEU A 37 -33.58 18.36 12.08
CA LEU A 37 -34.41 17.23 12.53
C LEU A 37 -35.89 17.63 12.68
N ASP A 38 -36.21 18.91 12.64
CA ASP A 38 -37.58 19.41 12.85
C ASP A 38 -38.50 18.93 11.73
N GLY A 39 -39.60 18.24 12.11
CA GLY A 39 -40.57 17.69 11.16
C GLY A 39 -40.09 16.51 10.33
N THR A 40 -38.94 15.91 10.66
CA THR A 40 -38.42 14.70 9.99
C THR A 40 -38.78 13.45 10.74
N THR A 41 -39.02 12.36 10.00
CA THR A 41 -39.26 11.03 10.52
C THR A 41 -37.94 10.26 10.61
N ILE A 42 -37.60 9.73 11.78
CA ILE A 42 -36.30 9.14 12.06
C ILE A 42 -36.45 7.68 12.50
N ALA A 43 -35.67 6.80 11.91
CA ALA A 43 -35.50 5.45 12.40
C ALA A 43 -34.06 5.20 12.86
N ILE A 44 -33.91 4.36 13.89
CA ILE A 44 -32.62 3.88 14.38
C ILE A 44 -32.64 2.37 14.43
N ILE A 45 -31.66 1.72 13.85
CA ILE A 45 -31.43 0.28 13.97
C ILE A 45 -30.13 0.08 14.76
N ASP A 46 -30.21 -0.45 15.97
CA ASP A 46 -29.05 -0.81 16.78
C ASP A 46 -29.36 -2.01 17.67
N PRO A 47 -28.67 -3.16 17.50
CA PRO A 47 -28.87 -4.33 18.31
C PRO A 47 -28.31 -4.21 19.72
N SER A 48 -27.53 -3.17 20.01
CA SER A 48 -26.93 -2.99 21.32
C SER A 48 -27.87 -2.29 22.28
N SER A 49 -28.24 -2.99 23.37
CA SER A 49 -28.92 -2.38 24.51
C SER A 49 -27.98 -1.66 25.48
N LYS A 50 -26.74 -1.39 25.08
CA LYS A 50 -25.70 -0.90 25.96
C LYS A 50 -25.96 0.51 26.46
N PHE A 51 -26.08 0.61 27.76
CA PHE A 51 -26.22 1.87 28.53
C PHE A 51 -25.09 2.05 29.55
N THR A 52 -23.98 1.29 29.38
CA THR A 52 -22.82 1.31 30.27
C THR A 52 -21.78 2.29 29.77
N ASP A 53 -21.06 2.94 30.69
CA ASP A 53 -19.92 3.81 30.41
C ASP A 53 -18.71 2.92 30.08
N ASP A 54 -18.73 2.37 28.86
CA ASP A 54 -17.77 1.39 28.40
C ASP A 54 -16.77 1.96 27.39
N ARG A 55 -16.79 3.29 27.13
CA ARG A 55 -15.94 3.95 26.13
C ARG A 55 -15.52 5.33 26.51
N THR A 56 -14.25 5.58 26.29
CA THR A 56 -13.59 6.87 26.45
C THR A 56 -13.24 7.43 25.07
N PHE A 57 -13.54 8.70 24.83
CA PHE A 57 -13.15 9.39 23.60
C PHE A 57 -12.16 10.49 23.91
N CYS A 58 -10.92 10.32 23.43
CA CYS A 58 -9.87 11.29 23.58
C CYS A 58 -9.44 11.87 22.24
N PHE A 59 -9.13 13.18 22.23
CA PHE A 59 -8.64 13.87 21.05
C PHE A 59 -7.93 15.17 21.47
N TRP A 60 -7.27 15.83 20.54
CA TRP A 60 -6.66 17.14 20.75
C TRP A 60 -7.18 18.14 19.73
N ALA A 61 -7.41 19.36 20.18
CA ALA A 61 -7.93 20.46 19.38
C ALA A 61 -7.53 21.80 19.99
N THR A 62 -7.65 22.89 19.23
CA THR A 62 -7.68 24.23 19.82
C THR A 62 -9.07 24.49 20.42
N HIS A 63 -9.19 25.52 21.23
CA HIS A 63 -10.50 25.88 21.80
C HIS A 63 -11.50 26.32 20.73
N GLU A 64 -11.03 27.02 19.69
CA GLU A 64 -11.88 27.41 18.56
C GLU A 64 -12.37 26.19 17.77
N GLU A 65 -11.49 25.18 17.56
CA GLU A 65 -11.88 23.92 16.92
C GLU A 65 -12.92 23.17 17.75
N LEU A 66 -12.76 23.13 19.07
CA LEU A 66 -13.72 22.47 19.98
C LEU A 66 -15.12 23.08 19.85
N ILE A 67 -15.22 24.42 19.88
CA ILE A 67 -16.49 25.13 19.68
C ILE A 67 -17.07 24.88 18.30
N ALA A 68 -16.24 24.94 17.24
CA ALA A 68 -16.67 24.70 15.86
C ALA A 68 -17.22 23.27 15.65
N LEU A 69 -16.71 22.29 16.40
CA LEU A 69 -17.17 20.91 16.38
C LEU A 69 -18.38 20.64 17.28
N ASN A 70 -18.86 21.65 18.02
CA ASN A 70 -19.97 21.54 18.96
C ASN A 70 -19.75 20.51 20.09
N LEU A 71 -18.51 20.41 20.59
CA LEU A 71 -18.12 19.41 21.58
C LEU A 71 -17.93 19.98 22.99
N GLU A 72 -18.02 21.29 23.15
CA GLU A 72 -17.69 22.01 24.42
C GLU A 72 -18.47 21.47 25.63
N GLU A 73 -19.78 21.27 25.49
CA GLU A 73 -20.65 20.76 26.54
C GLU A 73 -20.41 19.29 26.92
N LEU A 74 -19.69 18.54 26.09
CA LEU A 74 -19.44 17.12 26.30
C LEU A 74 -18.08 16.84 26.96
N VAL A 75 -17.19 17.87 27.05
CA VAL A 75 -15.87 17.72 27.66
C VAL A 75 -15.99 17.48 29.16
N SER A 76 -15.47 16.36 29.62
CA SER A 76 -15.43 15.99 31.03
C SER A 76 -14.09 16.29 31.71
N ALA A 77 -12.98 16.30 30.94
CA ALA A 77 -11.66 16.69 31.41
C ALA A 77 -10.78 17.18 30.26
N SER A 78 -9.74 17.98 30.59
CA SER A 78 -8.75 18.39 29.58
C SER A 78 -7.38 18.66 30.21
N TRP A 79 -6.31 18.51 29.42
CA TRP A 79 -4.94 18.71 29.87
C TRP A 79 -4.17 19.58 28.86
N ASP A 80 -3.37 20.48 29.39
CA ASP A 80 -2.48 21.38 28.63
C ASP A 80 -1.12 20.74 28.36
N HIS A 81 -0.77 19.69 29.11
CA HIS A 81 0.51 18.98 28.98
C HIS A 81 0.29 17.51 28.63
N ILE A 82 1.19 17.02 27.79
CA ILE A 82 1.32 15.59 27.49
C ILE A 82 2.69 15.13 27.98
N GLU A 83 2.69 13.99 28.67
CA GLU A 83 3.88 13.32 29.14
C GLU A 83 4.10 12.00 28.41
N ILE A 84 5.36 11.75 28.02
CA ILE A 84 5.90 10.44 27.72
C ILE A 84 6.84 10.11 28.86
N ALA A 85 6.45 9.20 29.72
CA ALA A 85 7.07 9.00 31.03
C ALA A 85 8.58 8.75 30.96
N GLY A 86 9.34 9.57 31.69
CA GLY A 86 10.80 9.52 31.69
C GLY A 86 11.49 10.04 30.43
N ILE A 87 10.75 10.54 29.44
CA ILE A 87 11.29 11.08 28.20
C ILE A 87 11.03 12.57 28.07
N THR A 88 9.77 13.00 28.14
CA THR A 88 9.39 14.41 27.97
C THR A 88 8.03 14.70 28.60
N LYS A 89 7.88 15.91 29.14
CA LYS A 89 6.60 16.50 29.51
C LYS A 89 6.52 17.87 28.88
N GLN A 90 5.57 18.10 27.99
CA GLN A 90 5.50 19.32 27.19
C GLN A 90 4.10 19.91 27.20
N ASN A 91 4.06 21.23 27.33
CA ASN A 91 2.87 22.01 27.03
C ASN A 91 2.57 21.92 25.52
N ILE A 92 1.31 21.70 25.17
CA ILE A 92 0.87 21.54 23.79
C ILE A 92 0.11 22.76 23.24
N HIS A 93 0.10 23.88 23.97
CA HIS A 93 -0.57 25.10 23.52
C HIS A 93 -0.25 25.45 22.04
N PRO A 94 -1.23 25.88 21.21
CA PRO A 94 -2.62 26.21 21.52
C PRO A 94 -3.58 25.02 21.59
N LEU A 95 -3.08 23.78 21.46
CA LEU A 95 -3.86 22.59 21.61
C LEU A 95 -4.10 22.28 23.09
N LYS A 96 -5.21 21.58 23.36
CA LYS A 96 -5.45 20.82 24.59
C LYS A 96 -5.81 19.38 24.25
N TYR A 97 -5.50 18.48 25.17
CA TYR A 97 -5.96 17.11 25.10
C TYR A 97 -7.28 17.00 25.83
N TYR A 98 -8.34 16.60 25.14
CA TYR A 98 -9.70 16.56 25.66
C TYR A 98 -10.17 15.12 25.88
N HIS A 99 -10.99 14.93 26.90
CA HIS A 99 -11.66 13.69 27.23
C HIS A 99 -13.17 13.89 27.21
N ILE A 100 -13.89 12.96 26.58
CA ILE A 100 -15.35 12.88 26.55
C ILE A 100 -15.74 11.46 26.98
N ARG A 101 -16.66 11.35 27.93
CA ARG A 101 -17.23 10.06 28.32
C ARG A 101 -18.23 9.58 27.28
N GLY A 102 -18.17 8.30 26.94
CA GLY A 102 -19.10 7.69 25.98
C GLY A 102 -20.55 7.79 26.44
N VAL A 103 -20.79 7.67 27.74
CA VAL A 103 -22.11 7.79 28.35
C VAL A 103 -22.69 9.22 28.20
N ASP A 104 -21.87 10.27 28.33
CA ASP A 104 -22.34 11.65 28.21
C ASP A 104 -22.78 11.95 26.77
N LEU A 105 -21.99 11.53 25.78
CA LEU A 105 -22.37 11.60 24.37
C LEU A 105 -23.67 10.83 24.07
N SER A 106 -23.79 9.63 24.60
CA SER A 106 -24.99 8.79 24.44
C SER A 106 -26.23 9.43 25.07
N ASN A 107 -26.10 9.96 26.31
CA ASN A 107 -27.21 10.60 27.03
C ASN A 107 -27.68 11.85 26.32
N LYS A 108 -26.74 12.72 25.87
CA LYS A 108 -27.08 13.92 25.11
C LYS A 108 -27.78 13.59 23.79
N THR A 109 -27.32 12.53 23.10
CA THR A 109 -27.99 12.05 21.87
C THR A 109 -29.41 11.55 22.15
N LYS A 110 -29.63 10.78 23.23
CA LYS A 110 -30.96 10.30 23.62
C LYS A 110 -31.89 11.44 24.02
N GLU A 111 -31.38 12.45 24.72
CA GLU A 111 -32.13 13.67 25.05
C GLU A 111 -32.67 14.30 23.76
N VAL A 112 -31.81 14.56 22.78
CA VAL A 112 -32.20 15.12 21.47
C VAL A 112 -33.22 14.23 20.75
N LEU A 113 -32.98 12.92 20.71
CA LEU A 113 -33.90 11.98 20.04
C LEU A 113 -35.26 11.89 20.75
N SER A 114 -35.34 12.18 22.05
CA SER A 114 -36.61 12.20 22.79
C SER A 114 -37.51 13.38 22.43
N LEU A 115 -36.92 14.45 21.88
CA LEU A 115 -37.64 15.63 21.42
C LEU A 115 -38.17 15.50 20.00
N ASN A 116 -37.82 14.42 19.30
CA ASN A 116 -38.20 14.15 17.91
C ASN A 116 -39.04 12.87 17.77
N GLU A 117 -39.73 12.71 16.64
CA GLU A 117 -40.44 11.49 16.32
C GLU A 117 -39.49 10.39 15.85
N VAL A 118 -39.09 9.49 16.75
CA VAL A 118 -38.06 8.48 16.51
C VAL A 118 -38.61 7.07 16.79
N THR A 119 -38.44 6.19 15.80
CA THR A 119 -38.69 4.74 15.97
C THR A 119 -37.39 3.99 16.16
N PHE A 120 -37.29 3.15 17.18
CA PHE A 120 -36.10 2.38 17.50
C PHE A 120 -36.34 0.88 17.23
N TYR A 121 -35.43 0.27 16.45
CA TYR A 121 -35.43 -1.16 16.13
C TYR A 121 -34.21 -1.81 16.82
N PRO A 122 -34.42 -2.63 17.87
CA PRO A 122 -33.35 -3.28 18.65
C PRO A 122 -32.81 -4.53 17.95
N ASN A 123 -32.64 -4.49 16.65
CA ASN A 123 -32.27 -5.61 15.81
C ASN A 123 -31.04 -5.25 14.93
N SER A 124 -30.44 -6.28 14.32
CA SER A 124 -29.43 -6.06 13.28
C SER A 124 -30.11 -5.81 11.94
N ILE A 125 -29.40 -5.09 11.06
CA ILE A 125 -29.80 -4.95 9.66
C ILE A 125 -29.68 -6.30 8.93
N GLY A 126 -30.70 -6.65 8.16
CA GLY A 126 -30.74 -7.83 7.30
C GLY A 126 -30.43 -7.50 5.84
N SER A 127 -31.36 -7.82 4.91
CA SER A 127 -31.21 -7.47 3.49
C SER A 127 -31.44 -5.98 3.25
N VAL A 128 -30.79 -5.49 2.20
CA VAL A 128 -30.93 -4.11 1.73
C VAL A 128 -31.17 -4.15 0.23
N GLU A 129 -32.25 -3.51 -0.21
CA GLU A 129 -32.60 -3.37 -1.61
C GLU A 129 -32.82 -1.89 -1.95
N LYS A 130 -32.36 -1.45 -3.11
CA LYS A 130 -32.64 -0.12 -3.61
C LYS A 130 -33.93 -0.16 -4.43
N THR A 131 -34.89 0.68 -4.07
CA THR A 131 -36.18 0.74 -4.76
C THR A 131 -36.03 1.49 -6.10
N PRO A 132 -36.98 1.33 -7.03
CA PRO A 132 -37.00 2.09 -8.28
C PRO A 132 -37.11 3.61 -8.07
N THR A 133 -37.68 4.06 -6.95
CA THR A 133 -37.79 5.48 -6.56
C THR A 133 -36.46 6.04 -6.03
N GLY A 134 -35.46 5.18 -5.78
CA GLY A 134 -34.13 5.58 -5.27
C GLY A 134 -33.98 5.49 -3.75
N ASP A 135 -35.04 5.17 -3.02
CA ASP A 135 -35.04 4.91 -1.60
C ASP A 135 -34.49 3.51 -1.29
N PHE A 136 -34.37 3.18 -0.01
CA PHE A 136 -33.89 1.88 0.45
C PHE A 136 -34.98 1.11 1.18
N ALA A 137 -35.18 -0.14 0.78
CA ALA A 137 -35.98 -1.12 1.53
C ALA A 137 -35.02 -1.99 2.36
N ILE A 138 -35.16 -1.98 3.67
CA ILE A 138 -34.24 -2.61 4.62
C ILE A 138 -34.99 -3.52 5.55
N SER A 139 -34.60 -4.79 5.61
CA SER A 139 -35.14 -5.72 6.60
C SER A 139 -34.40 -5.60 7.94
N THR A 140 -35.16 -5.63 9.05
CA THR A 140 -34.60 -5.66 10.40
C THR A 140 -35.53 -6.44 11.33
N GLY A 141 -35.09 -7.59 11.84
CA GLY A 141 -35.98 -8.55 12.45
C GLY A 141 -37.10 -8.94 11.47
N ASP A 142 -38.35 -8.87 11.89
CA ASP A 142 -39.53 -9.15 11.07
C ASP A 142 -40.11 -7.91 10.38
N SER A 143 -39.47 -6.73 10.54
CA SER A 143 -39.91 -5.45 9.97
C SER A 143 -39.23 -5.13 8.64
N LEU A 144 -40.00 -4.51 7.72
CA LEU A 144 -39.48 -3.91 6.49
C LEU A 144 -39.55 -2.38 6.59
N ILE A 145 -38.42 -1.70 6.49
CA ILE A 145 -38.30 -0.27 6.66
C ILE A 145 -37.92 0.35 5.32
N HIS A 146 -38.52 1.49 4.99
CA HIS A 146 -38.13 2.33 3.86
C HIS A 146 -37.50 3.61 4.35
N SER A 147 -36.39 4.02 3.72
CA SER A 147 -35.75 5.28 4.05
C SER A 147 -35.15 5.96 2.82
N ALA A 148 -35.32 7.28 2.76
CA ALA A 148 -34.74 8.11 1.70
C ALA A 148 -33.21 8.26 1.86
N LYS A 149 -32.71 8.31 3.12
CA LYS A 149 -31.31 8.49 3.40
C LYS A 149 -30.84 7.66 4.59
N VAL A 150 -29.73 6.94 4.43
CA VAL A 150 -29.20 6.00 5.42
C VAL A 150 -27.79 6.42 5.84
N PHE A 151 -27.55 6.48 7.17
CA PHE A 151 -26.23 6.72 7.77
C PHE A 151 -25.75 5.44 8.47
N ASP A 152 -24.79 4.75 7.85
CA ASP A 152 -24.33 3.43 8.26
C ASP A 152 -23.02 3.50 9.06
N SER A 153 -23.09 3.39 10.38
CA SER A 153 -21.93 3.40 11.29
C SER A 153 -21.54 2.03 11.82
N ARG A 154 -22.01 0.95 11.22
CA ARG A 154 -21.60 -0.41 11.61
C ARG A 154 -20.10 -0.61 11.53
N PRO A 155 -19.52 -1.54 12.29
CA PRO A 155 -18.10 -1.87 12.20
C PRO A 155 -17.66 -2.17 10.76
N PRO A 156 -16.44 -1.76 10.35
CA PRO A 156 -15.95 -2.03 9.02
C PRO A 156 -15.64 -3.50 8.80
N VAL A 157 -15.88 -3.99 7.58
CA VAL A 157 -15.44 -5.31 7.13
C VAL A 157 -14.18 -5.10 6.27
N PHE A 158 -13.08 -5.76 6.64
CA PHE A 158 -11.83 -5.67 5.89
C PHE A 158 -11.72 -6.81 4.88
N LEU A 159 -11.32 -6.48 3.65
CA LEU A 159 -11.13 -7.47 2.58
C LEU A 159 -10.00 -8.45 2.93
N LYS A 160 -10.32 -9.73 3.10
CA LYS A 160 -9.37 -10.79 3.44
C LYS A 160 -8.30 -11.06 2.38
N SER A 161 -8.53 -10.67 1.12
CA SER A 161 -7.67 -11.00 -0.03
C SER A 161 -6.41 -10.14 -0.16
N GLN A 162 -6.18 -9.18 0.72
CA GLN A 162 -5.04 -8.26 0.61
C GLN A 162 -3.84 -8.76 1.42
N GLN A 163 -3.11 -9.74 0.88
CA GLN A 163 -1.92 -10.39 1.48
C GLN A 163 -0.79 -9.44 1.95
N ASN A 164 -0.87 -8.13 1.67
CA ASN A 164 0.19 -7.16 1.96
C ASN A 164 -0.23 -5.98 2.83
N HIS A 165 -1.45 -5.97 3.34
CA HIS A 165 -1.86 -4.97 4.30
C HIS A 165 -1.62 -5.50 5.71
N SER A 166 -0.85 -4.74 6.48
CA SER A 166 -0.67 -5.06 7.89
C SER A 166 -1.99 -4.81 8.60
N HIS A 167 -2.39 -5.77 9.39
CA HIS A 167 -3.54 -5.70 10.27
C HIS A 167 -3.06 -6.07 11.66
N ILE A 168 -3.05 -5.09 12.55
CA ILE A 168 -2.76 -5.27 13.96
C ILE A 168 -3.92 -4.72 14.78
N TYR A 169 -3.92 -4.98 16.05
CA TYR A 169 -4.89 -4.43 16.99
C TYR A 169 -4.21 -3.45 17.93
N GLN A 170 -4.89 -2.34 18.23
CA GLN A 170 -4.69 -1.62 19.47
C GLN A 170 -5.71 -2.22 20.44
N SER A 171 -5.24 -3.02 21.35
CA SER A 171 -6.05 -3.59 22.42
C SER A 171 -5.65 -2.95 23.74
N PHE A 172 -6.63 -2.65 24.56
CA PHE A 172 -6.40 -2.00 25.83
C PHE A 172 -7.29 -2.57 26.93
N PHE A 173 -6.76 -2.52 28.14
CA PHE A 173 -7.42 -2.92 29.37
C PHE A 173 -7.08 -1.88 30.44
N GLY A 174 -8.08 -1.23 30.99
CA GLY A 174 -7.93 -0.11 31.92
C GLY A 174 -8.72 -0.24 33.19
N TRP A 175 -8.22 0.39 34.24
CA TRP A 175 -8.90 0.58 35.49
C TRP A 175 -9.00 2.07 35.80
N LYS A 176 -10.20 2.53 36.12
CA LYS A 176 -10.38 3.81 36.80
C LYS A 176 -10.23 3.55 38.29
N ILE A 177 -9.19 4.10 38.88
CA ILE A 177 -8.81 3.84 40.26
C ILE A 177 -8.88 5.06 41.11
N LYS A 178 -9.29 4.89 42.37
CA LYS A 178 -9.20 5.87 43.44
C LYS A 178 -8.08 5.44 44.40
N THR A 179 -7.08 6.28 44.61
CA THR A 179 -5.95 6.02 45.50
C THR A 179 -6.13 6.68 46.86
N SER A 180 -5.57 6.07 47.92
CA SER A 180 -5.64 6.64 49.27
C SER A 180 -4.75 7.88 49.46
N LYS A 181 -3.76 8.06 48.59
CA LYS A 181 -2.85 9.21 48.57
C LYS A 181 -2.95 9.94 47.23
N LYS A 182 -2.63 11.21 47.21
CA LYS A 182 -2.51 12.02 45.99
C LYS A 182 -1.22 11.67 45.25
N VAL A 183 -1.34 10.88 44.22
CA VAL A 183 -0.22 10.34 43.42
C VAL A 183 -0.22 10.80 41.97
N PHE A 184 -1.31 11.41 41.50
CA PHE A 184 -1.47 11.83 40.11
C PHE A 184 -1.26 13.34 39.94
N ASP A 185 -0.59 13.69 38.87
CA ASP A 185 -0.44 15.08 38.44
C ASP A 185 -1.58 15.47 37.47
N THR A 186 -2.55 16.23 37.97
CA THR A 186 -3.71 16.66 37.18
C THR A 186 -3.42 17.67 36.08
N SER A 187 -2.20 18.23 36.05
CA SER A 187 -1.81 19.18 34.98
C SER A 187 -1.43 18.52 33.67
N SER A 188 -1.15 17.21 33.68
CA SER A 188 -0.71 16.49 32.49
C SER A 188 -1.33 15.09 32.40
N MET A 189 -1.63 14.66 31.16
CA MET A 189 -1.92 13.25 30.91
C MET A 189 -0.64 12.51 30.48
N VAL A 190 -0.54 11.23 30.83
CA VAL A 190 0.56 10.37 30.36
C VAL A 190 0.09 9.60 29.13
N MET A 191 0.64 9.98 27.95
CA MET A 191 0.25 9.35 26.70
C MET A 191 0.91 7.97 26.52
N MET A 192 2.15 7.81 26.98
CA MET A 192 2.88 6.55 26.92
C MET A 192 3.88 6.44 28.07
N ASP A 193 3.76 5.39 28.88
CA ASP A 193 4.81 4.95 29.80
C ASP A 193 5.28 3.57 29.42
N PHE A 194 6.52 3.47 28.96
CA PHE A 194 7.15 2.23 28.52
C PHE A 194 7.92 1.52 29.65
N LYS A 195 7.76 1.90 30.91
CA LYS A 195 8.42 1.26 32.07
C LYS A 195 7.84 -0.11 32.44
N ILE A 196 7.20 -0.76 31.51
CA ILE A 196 6.62 -2.09 31.66
C ILE A 196 7.32 -3.11 30.71
N PRO A 197 7.26 -4.42 31.02
CA PRO A 197 7.80 -5.45 30.14
C PRO A 197 7.14 -5.41 28.75
N GLN A 198 7.91 -5.40 27.68
CA GLN A 198 7.40 -5.28 26.31
C GLN A 198 6.86 -6.59 25.70
N ARG A 199 7.29 -7.76 26.20
CA ARG A 199 6.79 -9.10 25.81
C ARG A 199 6.66 -9.31 24.29
N ASN A 200 7.72 -8.94 23.53
CA ASN A 200 7.74 -8.99 22.06
C ASN A 200 6.61 -8.23 21.38
N SER A 201 6.12 -7.16 22.00
CA SER A 201 5.08 -6.27 21.49
C SER A 201 5.44 -4.80 21.74
N THR A 202 4.67 -3.88 21.20
CA THR A 202 4.73 -2.48 21.62
C THR A 202 3.61 -2.26 22.63
N GLN A 203 3.95 -2.15 23.91
CA GLN A 203 2.96 -1.89 24.95
C GLN A 203 3.42 -0.84 25.95
N PHE A 204 2.46 -0.09 26.47
CA PHE A 204 2.69 1.03 27.36
C PHE A 204 1.49 1.24 28.29
N ILE A 205 1.72 1.97 29.36
CA ILE A 205 0.64 2.48 30.22
C ILE A 205 0.25 3.86 29.74
N TYR A 206 -1.06 4.09 29.72
CA TYR A 206 -1.72 5.36 29.42
C TYR A 206 -2.46 5.82 30.68
N ILE A 207 -2.33 7.12 31.06
CA ILE A 207 -2.96 7.62 32.30
C ILE A 207 -3.70 8.91 32.02
N LEU A 208 -4.96 8.96 32.44
CA LEU A 208 -5.79 10.17 32.48
C LEU A 208 -6.10 10.53 33.94
N PRO A 209 -5.39 11.46 34.51
CA PRO A 209 -5.65 11.92 35.92
C PRO A 209 -6.82 12.91 35.93
N PHE A 210 -7.94 12.51 36.51
CA PHE A 210 -9.12 13.34 36.69
C PHE A 210 -9.02 14.20 37.97
N GLU A 211 -8.48 13.61 39.06
CA GLU A 211 -8.17 14.24 40.32
C GLU A 211 -6.78 13.77 40.78
N GLU A 212 -6.21 14.41 41.81
CA GLU A 212 -4.88 14.01 42.31
C GLU A 212 -4.86 12.58 42.89
N ASP A 213 -6.04 12.00 43.16
CA ASP A 213 -6.23 10.64 43.68
C ASP A 213 -7.17 9.79 42.82
N LEU A 214 -7.62 10.29 41.65
CA LEU A 214 -8.54 9.59 40.73
C LEU A 214 -7.99 9.63 39.30
N ALA A 215 -7.72 8.46 38.69
CA ALA A 215 -7.25 8.37 37.34
C ALA A 215 -7.76 7.10 36.61
N LEU A 216 -7.86 7.17 35.28
CA LEU A 216 -7.85 5.98 34.42
C LEU A 216 -6.40 5.57 34.20
N VAL A 217 -6.06 4.33 34.49
CA VAL A 217 -4.76 3.71 34.21
C VAL A 217 -4.99 2.53 33.27
N GLU A 218 -4.42 2.59 32.09
CA GLU A 218 -4.73 1.67 30.99
C GLU A 218 -3.47 1.04 30.42
N LEU A 219 -3.43 -0.29 30.33
CA LEU A 219 -2.43 -1.03 29.55
C LEU A 219 -2.90 -1.09 28.08
N THR A 220 -2.14 -0.50 27.20
CA THR A 220 -2.37 -0.53 25.76
C THR A 220 -1.29 -1.32 25.05
N ARG A 221 -1.68 -2.18 24.09
CA ARG A 221 -0.77 -2.96 23.24
C ARG A 221 -1.08 -2.72 21.76
N PHE A 222 -0.04 -2.50 20.96
CA PHE A 222 -0.06 -2.61 19.50
C PHE A 222 0.52 -3.96 19.08
N GLY A 223 -0.24 -4.79 18.41
CA GLY A 223 0.23 -6.11 17.98
C GLY A 223 -0.82 -6.93 17.23
N GLU A 224 -0.38 -8.06 16.68
CA GLU A 224 -1.26 -9.02 16.01
C GLU A 224 -2.15 -9.77 16.99
N ASN A 225 -1.64 -10.00 18.21
CA ASN A 225 -2.36 -10.64 19.30
C ASN A 225 -3.02 -9.59 20.19
N LYS A 226 -4.30 -9.79 20.47
CA LYS A 226 -5.08 -8.96 21.40
C LYS A 226 -4.65 -9.21 22.84
N LEU A 227 -4.75 -8.18 23.69
CA LEU A 227 -4.60 -8.35 25.13
C LEU A 227 -5.75 -9.22 25.68
N SER A 228 -5.39 -10.16 26.55
CA SER A 228 -6.38 -10.83 27.38
C SER A 228 -6.42 -10.20 28.80
N GLU A 229 -7.51 -10.42 29.51
CA GLU A 229 -7.63 -9.98 30.90
C GLU A 229 -6.55 -10.64 31.79
N GLU A 230 -6.30 -11.93 31.60
CA GLU A 230 -5.29 -12.69 32.33
C GLU A 230 -3.86 -12.14 32.16
N GLU A 231 -3.53 -11.63 30.96
CA GLU A 231 -2.23 -10.99 30.69
C GLU A 231 -2.15 -9.58 31.25
N SER A 232 -3.28 -8.85 31.29
CA SER A 232 -3.34 -7.43 31.61
C SER A 232 -3.34 -7.17 33.10
N ILE A 233 -4.11 -7.94 33.87
CA ILE A 233 -4.28 -7.73 35.33
C ILE A 233 -2.92 -7.71 36.06
N PRO A 234 -2.01 -8.68 35.89
CA PRO A 234 -0.74 -8.68 36.62
C PRO A 234 0.14 -7.47 36.29
N VAL A 235 0.09 -6.96 35.06
CA VAL A 235 0.88 -5.79 34.64
C VAL A 235 0.31 -4.52 35.25
N LEU A 236 -1.02 -4.34 35.19
CA LEU A 236 -1.69 -3.18 35.81
C LEU A 236 -1.55 -3.18 37.32
N GLN A 237 -1.74 -4.33 37.96
CA GLN A 237 -1.61 -4.50 39.41
C GLN A 237 -0.23 -4.05 39.85
N GLN A 238 0.84 -4.59 39.26
CA GLN A 238 2.21 -4.22 39.61
C GLN A 238 2.47 -2.73 39.35
N TYR A 239 2.01 -2.21 38.22
CA TYR A 239 2.21 -0.79 37.90
C TYR A 239 1.54 0.16 38.91
N VAL A 240 0.30 -0.17 39.32
CA VAL A 240 -0.46 0.66 40.28
C VAL A 240 0.13 0.52 41.70
N GLU A 241 0.58 -0.68 42.10
CA GLU A 241 1.28 -0.89 43.37
C GLU A 241 2.58 -0.09 43.44
N ASP A 242 3.32 0.01 42.32
CA ASP A 242 4.55 0.80 42.23
C ASP A 242 4.30 2.33 42.39
N LEU A 243 3.06 2.81 42.31
CA LEU A 243 2.70 4.19 42.67
C LEU A 243 2.79 4.46 44.19
N GLY A 244 2.89 3.44 45.00
CA GLY A 244 3.10 3.53 46.44
C GLY A 244 1.89 3.99 47.27
N SER A 245 0.68 3.69 46.80
CA SER A 245 -0.59 3.98 47.45
C SER A 245 -1.56 2.82 47.35
N ASP A 246 -2.36 2.61 48.39
CA ASP A 246 -3.51 1.70 48.30
C ASP A 246 -4.52 2.29 47.30
N PHE A 247 -5.26 1.42 46.62
CA PHE A 247 -6.22 1.82 45.60
C PHE A 247 -7.49 0.95 45.58
N GLU A 248 -8.57 1.53 45.08
CA GLU A 248 -9.82 0.89 44.79
C GLU A 248 -10.13 0.99 43.28
N ILE A 249 -10.58 -0.09 42.67
CA ILE A 249 -11.01 -0.08 41.27
C ILE A 249 -12.48 0.33 41.20
N MET A 250 -12.72 1.52 40.64
CA MET A 250 -14.06 2.08 40.48
C MET A 250 -14.76 1.55 39.23
N GLU A 251 -14.06 1.50 38.13
CA GLU A 251 -14.57 1.10 36.80
C GLU A 251 -13.50 0.31 36.03
N ARG A 252 -13.93 -0.50 35.07
CA ARG A 252 -13.05 -1.23 34.16
C ARG A 252 -13.40 -0.86 32.73
N GLU A 253 -12.38 -0.62 31.89
CA GLU A 253 -12.53 -0.33 30.49
C GLU A 253 -11.75 -1.36 29.66
N VAL A 254 -12.38 -1.91 28.61
CA VAL A 254 -11.76 -2.86 27.71
C VAL A 254 -12.12 -2.49 26.28
N GLY A 255 -11.13 -2.43 25.39
CA GLY A 255 -11.40 -2.13 23.99
C GLY A 255 -10.41 -2.71 23.03
N ILE A 256 -10.87 -2.85 21.80
CA ILE A 256 -10.06 -3.33 20.67
C ILE A 256 -10.35 -2.45 19.46
N ILE A 257 -9.32 -1.79 18.96
CA ILE A 257 -9.37 -0.97 17.76
C ILE A 257 -8.60 -1.71 16.66
N PRO A 258 -9.27 -2.10 15.56
CA PRO A 258 -8.58 -2.73 14.43
C PRO A 258 -7.77 -1.68 13.67
N MET A 259 -6.46 -1.85 13.62
CA MET A 259 -5.52 -0.99 12.89
C MET A 259 -5.13 -1.67 11.59
N ALA A 260 -5.79 -1.33 10.50
CA ALA A 260 -5.59 -1.94 9.19
C ALA A 260 -5.32 -0.91 8.11
N SER A 261 -4.28 -1.14 7.30
CA SER A 261 -3.95 -0.31 6.14
C SER A 261 -4.67 -0.75 4.86
N GLY A 262 -5.53 -1.77 4.95
CA GLY A 262 -6.30 -2.35 3.84
C GLY A 262 -7.53 -1.52 3.47
N LYS A 263 -8.11 -1.85 2.31
CA LYS A 263 -9.41 -1.29 1.91
C LYS A 263 -10.53 -1.91 2.75
N ILE A 264 -11.46 -1.07 3.17
CA ILE A 264 -12.72 -1.50 3.78
C ILE A 264 -13.65 -1.94 2.65
N GLU A 265 -14.37 -3.04 2.88
CA GLU A 265 -15.43 -3.47 1.99
C GLU A 265 -16.63 -2.55 2.20
N VAL A 266 -16.93 -1.75 1.19
CA VAL A 266 -18.11 -0.87 1.18
C VAL A 266 -18.98 -1.30 0.02
N THR A 267 -20.22 -1.72 0.32
CA THR A 267 -21.23 -1.92 -0.72
C THR A 267 -21.70 -0.56 -1.20
N ASP A 268 -21.54 -0.28 -2.48
CA ASP A 268 -21.96 0.98 -3.08
C ASP A 268 -23.46 0.95 -3.41
N PHE A 269 -24.26 1.51 -2.53
CA PHE A 269 -25.68 1.74 -2.74
C PHE A 269 -26.00 3.12 -3.33
N GLY A 270 -24.96 3.92 -3.65
CA GLY A 270 -25.09 5.29 -4.12
C GLY A 270 -25.05 6.34 -3.00
N HIS A 271 -25.22 7.61 -3.35
CA HIS A 271 -24.93 8.75 -2.49
C HIS A 271 -25.86 8.94 -1.27
N ASN A 272 -27.05 8.33 -1.29
CA ASN A 272 -27.98 8.38 -0.15
C ASN A 272 -27.70 7.30 0.90
N TRP A 273 -26.78 6.36 0.63
CA TRP A 273 -26.27 5.43 1.63
C TRP A 273 -24.88 5.90 2.07
N VAL A 274 -24.83 6.55 3.23
CA VAL A 274 -23.66 7.24 3.71
C VAL A 274 -22.94 6.38 4.77
N PRO A 275 -21.79 5.77 4.48
CA PRO A 275 -20.99 5.13 5.51
C PRO A 275 -20.48 6.17 6.51
N MET A 276 -20.50 5.86 7.82
CA MET A 276 -20.10 6.75 8.90
C MET A 276 -18.98 6.16 9.76
N GLY A 277 -18.24 7.03 10.44
CA GLY A 277 -17.24 6.63 11.41
C GLY A 277 -16.13 5.75 10.85
N THR A 278 -15.83 4.64 11.53
CA THR A 278 -14.79 3.70 11.10
C THR A 278 -15.12 3.01 9.77
N ARG A 279 -16.40 2.85 9.45
CA ARG A 279 -16.86 2.33 8.17
C ARG A 279 -16.57 3.30 7.02
N ALA A 280 -16.53 4.59 7.29
CA ALA A 280 -16.10 5.63 6.35
C ALA A 280 -14.56 5.79 6.26
N ASN A 281 -13.79 4.90 6.87
CA ASN A 281 -12.32 4.97 6.96
C ASN A 281 -11.80 6.23 7.67
N LEU A 282 -12.53 6.72 8.67
CA LEU A 282 -12.14 7.89 9.47
C LEU A 282 -11.16 7.55 10.61
N LEU A 283 -10.93 6.26 10.86
CA LEU A 283 -9.91 5.81 11.80
C LEU A 283 -8.52 6.02 11.19
N LYS A 284 -7.65 6.74 11.90
CA LYS A 284 -6.24 6.78 11.52
C LYS A 284 -5.57 5.48 11.94
N CYS A 285 -5.35 4.61 10.97
CA CYS A 285 -4.93 3.22 11.21
C CYS A 285 -3.56 3.08 11.88
N SER A 286 -2.72 4.11 11.89
CA SER A 286 -1.40 4.10 12.56
C SER A 286 -1.45 4.52 14.03
N THR A 287 -2.57 5.07 14.51
CA THR A 287 -2.67 5.65 15.86
C THR A 287 -3.93 5.25 16.63
N GLY A 288 -4.93 4.70 15.95
CA GLY A 288 -6.23 4.36 16.57
C GLY A 288 -7.18 5.53 16.80
N TYR A 289 -6.76 6.78 16.60
CA TYR A 289 -7.62 7.94 16.80
C TYR A 289 -8.62 8.13 15.67
N ALA A 290 -9.89 8.33 16.00
CA ALA A 290 -10.98 8.52 15.05
C ALA A 290 -11.94 9.65 15.44
N PHE A 291 -12.11 9.95 16.73
CA PHE A 291 -13.20 10.77 17.24
C PHE A 291 -13.23 12.18 16.65
N HIS A 292 -12.08 12.87 16.60
CA HIS A 292 -11.98 14.20 15.98
C HIS A 292 -12.39 14.17 14.49
N ALA A 293 -11.93 13.15 13.73
CA ALA A 293 -12.30 13.02 12.33
C ALA A 293 -13.79 12.69 12.14
N MET A 294 -14.40 11.96 13.08
CA MET A 294 -15.85 11.71 13.09
C MET A 294 -16.63 13.01 13.36
N ALA A 295 -16.14 13.87 14.25
CA ALA A 295 -16.77 15.16 14.52
C ALA A 295 -16.65 16.10 13.31
N GLU A 296 -15.47 16.21 12.68
CA GLU A 296 -15.31 16.96 11.42
C GLU A 296 -16.25 16.43 10.31
N ASP A 297 -16.37 15.10 10.17
CA ASP A 297 -17.25 14.48 9.18
C ASP A 297 -18.73 14.75 9.47
N ALA A 298 -19.15 14.74 10.72
CA ALA A 298 -20.53 15.06 11.12
C ALA A 298 -20.93 16.47 10.65
N ILE A 299 -20.04 17.45 10.77
CA ILE A 299 -20.26 18.80 10.25
C ILE A 299 -20.36 18.81 8.72
N VAL A 300 -19.47 18.08 8.01
CA VAL A 300 -19.51 17.96 6.54
C VAL A 300 -20.82 17.35 6.07
N GLN A 301 -21.31 16.30 6.75
CA GLN A 301 -22.59 15.68 6.40
C GLN A 301 -23.76 16.62 6.68
N MET A 302 -23.76 17.32 7.82
CA MET A 302 -24.79 18.27 8.20
C MET A 302 -24.87 19.41 7.18
N GLU A 303 -23.73 20.02 6.80
CA GLU A 303 -23.69 21.11 5.82
C GLU A 303 -24.21 20.63 4.43
N ALA A 304 -23.86 19.40 4.01
CA ALA A 304 -24.36 18.85 2.78
C ALA A 304 -25.88 18.65 2.79
N ILE A 305 -26.45 18.18 3.92
CA ILE A 305 -27.89 18.04 4.12
C ILE A 305 -28.57 19.41 4.06
N LYS A 306 -28.02 20.40 4.77
CA LYS A 306 -28.54 21.77 4.81
C LYS A 306 -28.57 22.43 3.42
N ALA A 307 -27.54 22.15 2.61
CA ALA A 307 -27.45 22.66 1.24
C ALA A 307 -28.22 21.80 0.21
N ASN A 308 -28.84 20.70 0.62
CA ASN A 308 -29.45 19.69 -0.26
C ASN A 308 -28.48 19.20 -1.36
N GLN A 309 -27.24 18.93 -0.97
CA GLN A 309 -26.15 18.50 -1.83
C GLN A 309 -25.60 17.13 -1.44
N ILE A 310 -24.89 16.49 -2.37
CA ILE A 310 -24.15 15.28 -2.08
C ILE A 310 -22.92 15.66 -1.24
N SER A 311 -22.75 14.98 -0.10
CA SER A 311 -21.56 15.21 0.72
C SER A 311 -20.31 14.68 0.01
N VAL A 312 -19.29 15.53 -0.12
CA VAL A 312 -18.00 15.15 -0.66
C VAL A 312 -16.94 15.20 0.43
N ARG A 313 -16.53 14.01 0.87
CA ARG A 313 -15.41 13.88 1.81
C ARG A 313 -14.10 14.17 1.12
N LYS A 314 -13.27 14.98 1.75
CA LYS A 314 -11.91 15.22 1.27
C LYS A 314 -11.08 13.95 1.39
N SER A 315 -10.55 13.46 0.26
CA SER A 315 -9.68 12.30 0.28
C SER A 315 -8.38 12.57 1.06
N ARG A 316 -7.94 11.57 1.82
CA ARG A 316 -6.65 11.63 2.53
C ARG A 316 -5.49 11.70 1.53
N LYS A 317 -4.47 12.49 1.83
CA LYS A 317 -3.29 12.62 0.96
C LYS A 317 -2.52 11.29 0.93
N LEU A 318 -2.11 10.84 -0.28
CA LEU A 318 -1.44 9.56 -0.50
C LEU A 318 -0.19 9.35 0.37
N ARG A 319 0.56 10.43 0.68
CA ARG A 319 1.75 10.36 1.53
C ARG A 319 1.42 9.91 2.96
N PHE A 320 0.30 10.36 3.56
CA PHE A 320 -0.08 9.91 4.90
C PHE A 320 -0.56 8.46 4.91
N LEU A 321 -1.24 8.01 3.86
CA LEU A 321 -1.57 6.59 3.69
C LEU A 321 -0.31 5.72 3.60
N PHE A 322 0.73 6.23 2.92
CA PHE A 322 2.03 5.56 2.86
C PHE A 322 2.72 5.51 4.23
N TYR A 323 2.73 6.61 4.99
CA TYR A 323 3.34 6.67 6.33
C TYR A 323 2.63 5.74 7.32
N ASP A 324 1.30 5.74 7.29
CA ASP A 324 0.49 4.84 8.11
C ASP A 324 0.81 3.38 7.81
N ARG A 325 0.83 3.01 6.53
CA ARG A 325 1.17 1.66 6.09
C ARG A 325 2.57 1.24 6.53
N LEU A 326 3.53 2.16 6.44
CA LEU A 326 4.92 1.91 6.82
C LEU A 326 5.04 1.65 8.32
N LEU A 327 4.41 2.47 9.16
CA LEU A 327 4.43 2.30 10.61
C LEU A 327 3.75 0.98 11.01
N LEU A 328 2.58 0.66 10.45
CA LEU A 328 1.89 -0.60 10.72
C LEU A 328 2.75 -1.82 10.35
N LYS A 329 3.47 -1.77 9.22
CA LYS A 329 4.40 -2.84 8.82
C LYS A 329 5.55 -3.00 9.82
N LEU A 330 6.06 -1.92 10.37
CA LEU A 330 7.10 -1.97 11.39
C LEU A 330 6.57 -2.56 12.70
N LEU A 331 5.41 -2.09 13.17
CA LEU A 331 4.78 -2.58 14.40
C LEU A 331 4.33 -4.05 14.30
N SER A 332 3.94 -4.52 13.11
CA SER A 332 3.57 -5.94 12.88
C SER A 332 4.79 -6.86 12.81
N ARG A 333 5.89 -6.43 12.17
CA ARG A 333 7.05 -7.31 11.90
C ARG A 333 8.16 -7.23 12.93
N THR A 334 8.29 -6.08 13.57
CA THR A 334 9.34 -5.77 14.55
C THR A 334 8.71 -5.04 15.73
N ALA A 335 7.72 -5.68 16.35
CA ALA A 335 6.90 -5.08 17.40
C ALA A 335 7.74 -4.51 18.56
N GLU A 336 8.86 -5.11 18.89
CA GLU A 336 9.80 -4.65 19.91
C GLU A 336 10.40 -3.28 19.62
N GLN A 337 10.48 -2.87 18.33
CA GLN A 337 11.03 -1.59 17.94
C GLN A 337 10.07 -0.41 18.18
N GLY A 338 8.79 -0.68 18.43
CA GLY A 338 7.80 0.38 18.62
C GLY A 338 8.15 1.29 19.79
N LYS A 339 8.58 0.73 20.95
CA LYS A 339 9.08 1.53 22.08
C LYS A 339 10.16 2.52 21.62
N ASN A 340 11.21 2.02 20.98
CA ASN A 340 12.32 2.87 20.52
C ASN A 340 11.88 3.91 19.49
N ILE A 341 10.93 3.58 18.61
CA ILE A 341 10.38 4.52 17.61
C ILE A 341 9.65 5.67 18.31
N PHE A 342 8.74 5.37 19.25
CA PHE A 342 7.95 6.39 19.93
C PHE A 342 8.78 7.22 20.91
N GLU A 343 9.66 6.59 21.71
CA GLU A 343 10.58 7.32 22.58
C GLU A 343 11.49 8.27 21.79
N THR A 344 12.06 7.79 20.67
CA THR A 344 12.92 8.62 19.81
C THR A 344 12.13 9.77 19.17
N LEU A 345 10.89 9.52 18.73
CA LEU A 345 10.02 10.54 18.15
C LEU A 345 9.75 11.66 19.14
N PHE A 346 9.20 11.36 20.31
CA PHE A 346 8.79 12.35 21.29
C PHE A 346 9.97 13.02 22.01
N LYS A 347 11.13 12.35 22.10
CA LYS A 347 12.36 12.95 22.62
C LYS A 347 12.92 14.05 21.71
N ASN A 348 12.80 13.89 20.40
CA ASN A 348 13.51 14.72 19.41
C ASN A 348 12.59 15.66 18.62
N VAL A 349 11.27 15.52 18.74
CA VAL A 349 10.26 16.32 18.04
C VAL A 349 9.31 16.92 19.06
N PRO A 350 9.03 18.24 19.01
CA PRO A 350 8.04 18.86 19.89
C PRO A 350 6.69 18.14 19.80
N THR A 351 6.09 17.83 20.96
CA THR A 351 4.84 17.05 21.04
C THR A 351 3.73 17.68 20.20
N ALA A 352 3.57 19.00 20.20
CA ALA A 352 2.58 19.69 19.38
C ALA A 352 2.76 19.41 17.87
N ASN A 353 4.02 19.30 17.39
CA ASN A 353 4.29 18.97 16.00
C ASN A 353 3.96 17.49 15.68
N VAL A 354 4.20 16.58 16.63
CA VAL A 354 3.78 15.17 16.50
C VAL A 354 2.25 15.09 16.41
N LEU A 355 1.53 15.80 17.27
CA LEU A 355 0.07 15.85 17.25
C LEU A 355 -0.46 16.44 15.94
N LYS A 356 0.16 17.50 15.42
CA LYS A 356 -0.16 18.08 14.11
C LYS A 356 0.04 17.09 12.98
N PHE A 357 1.14 16.31 13.03
CA PHE A 357 1.43 15.24 12.07
C PHE A 357 0.40 14.11 12.15
N MET A 358 0.03 13.68 13.36
CA MET A 358 -0.99 12.66 13.56
C MET A 358 -2.37 13.08 13.02
N ARG A 359 -2.68 14.40 12.98
CA ARG A 359 -3.89 14.96 12.34
C ARG A 359 -3.74 15.24 10.84
N GLU A 360 -2.62 14.86 10.21
CA GLU A 360 -2.34 15.08 8.78
C GLU A 360 -2.36 16.56 8.33
N LYS A 361 -2.14 17.48 9.28
CA LYS A 361 -2.14 18.93 9.04
C LYS A 361 -0.73 19.51 8.80
N THR A 362 0.31 18.67 8.74
CA THR A 362 1.69 19.09 8.46
C THR A 362 1.93 19.38 6.98
N LYS A 363 2.91 20.27 6.72
CA LYS A 363 3.51 20.47 5.41
C LYS A 363 4.60 19.42 5.17
N PHE A 364 4.92 19.13 3.94
CA PHE A 364 5.95 18.13 3.60
C PHE A 364 7.33 18.46 4.19
N THR A 365 7.70 19.74 4.26
CA THR A 365 8.94 20.21 4.90
C THR A 365 8.99 19.89 6.39
N GLU A 366 7.87 20.04 7.12
CA GLU A 366 7.75 19.68 8.53
C GLU A 366 7.87 18.15 8.73
N GLU A 367 7.29 17.37 7.80
CA GLU A 367 7.39 15.91 7.80
C GLU A 367 8.83 15.43 7.62
N LEU A 368 9.61 16.06 6.72
CA LEU A 368 11.03 15.77 6.55
C LEU A 368 11.85 16.02 7.83
N VAL A 369 11.53 17.08 8.57
CA VAL A 369 12.15 17.35 9.87
C VAL A 369 11.83 16.24 10.86
N ILE A 370 10.56 15.82 10.97
CA ILE A 370 10.14 14.70 11.83
C ILE A 370 10.90 13.42 11.44
N PHE A 371 10.93 13.08 10.15
CA PHE A 371 11.59 11.84 9.67
C PHE A 371 13.10 11.87 9.86
N SER A 372 13.73 13.06 9.83
CA SER A 372 15.17 13.20 10.10
C SER A 372 15.55 12.78 11.52
N LYS A 373 14.57 12.78 12.45
CA LYS A 373 14.76 12.46 13.88
C LYS A 373 14.43 10.99 14.21
N LEU A 374 13.77 10.27 13.31
CA LEU A 374 13.42 8.86 13.50
C LEU A 374 14.62 7.92 13.25
N PRO A 375 14.57 6.65 13.73
CA PRO A 375 15.58 5.63 13.46
C PRO A 375 15.67 5.30 11.95
N LYS A 376 16.53 6.02 11.22
CA LYS A 376 16.58 6.03 9.74
C LYS A 376 16.70 4.64 9.12
N ARG A 377 17.56 3.76 9.65
CA ARG A 377 17.83 2.43 9.07
C ARG A 377 16.57 1.58 8.94
N ILE A 378 15.74 1.56 10.00
CA ILE A 378 14.54 0.72 10.05
C ILE A 378 13.49 1.26 9.06
N PHE A 379 13.26 2.58 9.07
CA PHE A 379 12.28 3.21 8.19
C PHE A 379 12.69 3.17 6.72
N ILE A 380 13.96 3.42 6.39
CA ILE A 380 14.46 3.37 5.02
C ILE A 380 14.37 1.93 4.48
N ALA A 381 14.81 0.93 5.25
CA ALA A 381 14.72 -0.47 4.84
C ALA A 381 13.26 -0.92 4.61
N ALA A 382 12.35 -0.51 5.49
CA ALA A 382 10.92 -0.81 5.35
C ALA A 382 10.31 -0.07 4.15
N ALA A 383 10.66 1.20 3.92
CA ALA A 383 10.18 2.00 2.80
C ALA A 383 10.67 1.44 1.46
N ILE A 384 11.96 1.11 1.33
CA ILE A 384 12.50 0.48 0.12
C ILE A 384 11.76 -0.83 -0.16
N LYS A 385 11.59 -1.69 0.85
CA LYS A 385 10.88 -2.97 0.71
C LYS A 385 9.42 -2.77 0.28
N ASP A 386 8.76 -1.76 0.82
CA ASP A 386 7.38 -1.43 0.47
C ASP A 386 7.26 -0.89 -0.96
N VAL A 387 8.09 0.08 -1.34
CA VAL A 387 8.12 0.66 -2.69
C VAL A 387 8.47 -0.41 -3.73
N VAL A 388 9.50 -1.19 -3.50
CA VAL A 388 9.88 -2.30 -4.40
C VAL A 388 8.70 -3.26 -4.57
N HIS A 389 8.04 -3.64 -3.46
CA HIS A 389 6.88 -4.52 -3.51
C HIS A 389 5.71 -3.92 -4.31
N GLU A 390 5.40 -2.64 -4.13
CA GLU A 390 4.33 -1.97 -4.89
C GLU A 390 4.69 -1.83 -6.38
N ILE A 391 5.96 -1.53 -6.71
CA ILE A 391 6.44 -1.52 -8.10
C ILE A 391 6.22 -2.88 -8.76
N PHE A 392 6.51 -3.98 -8.05
CA PHE A 392 6.29 -5.33 -8.60
C PHE A 392 4.80 -5.71 -8.70
N ARG A 393 3.90 -4.99 -8.04
CA ARG A 393 2.44 -5.18 -8.16
C ARG A 393 1.81 -4.42 -9.32
N LEU A 394 2.44 -3.36 -9.80
CA LEU A 394 1.93 -2.66 -10.97
C LEU A 394 1.81 -3.65 -12.14
N PRO A 395 0.79 -3.51 -12.99
CA PRO A 395 0.75 -4.23 -14.25
C PRO A 395 2.10 -4.08 -14.95
N ILE A 396 2.67 -5.18 -15.44
CA ILE A 396 4.04 -5.19 -15.96
C ILE A 396 4.21 -4.12 -17.05
N ILE A 397 3.20 -3.91 -17.86
CA ILE A 397 3.17 -2.90 -18.92
C ILE A 397 3.16 -1.44 -18.43
N ALA A 398 2.70 -1.18 -17.20
CA ALA A 398 2.60 0.18 -16.69
C ALA A 398 3.98 0.81 -16.42
N LEU A 399 4.94 0.00 -15.99
CA LEU A 399 6.28 0.49 -15.65
C LEU A 399 7.05 0.98 -16.88
N PRO A 400 7.19 0.20 -17.97
CA PRO A 400 7.87 0.69 -19.17
C PRO A 400 7.18 1.90 -19.80
N ILE A 401 5.85 1.97 -19.79
CA ILE A 401 5.12 3.16 -20.27
C ILE A 401 5.51 4.40 -19.44
N ALA A 402 5.37 4.32 -18.12
CA ALA A 402 5.69 5.44 -17.23
C ALA A 402 7.16 5.86 -17.36
N PHE A 403 8.07 4.89 -17.43
CA PHE A 403 9.50 5.14 -17.55
C PHE A 403 9.85 5.78 -18.90
N THR A 404 9.22 5.34 -20.00
CA THR A 404 9.38 5.97 -21.31
C THR A 404 8.98 7.45 -21.29
N VAL A 405 7.79 7.76 -20.73
CA VAL A 405 7.31 9.14 -20.63
C VAL A 405 8.27 10.00 -19.78
N ILE A 406 8.69 9.50 -18.63
CA ILE A 406 9.61 10.21 -17.73
C ILE A 406 10.97 10.45 -18.40
N THR A 407 11.49 9.46 -19.12
CA THR A 407 12.77 9.57 -19.82
C THR A 407 12.71 10.60 -20.96
N ILE A 408 11.61 10.63 -21.74
CA ILE A 408 11.39 11.67 -22.76
C ILE A 408 11.37 13.06 -22.12
N LEU A 409 10.70 13.21 -20.97
CA LEU A 409 10.70 14.48 -20.24
C LEU A 409 12.10 14.85 -19.75
N PHE A 410 12.85 13.90 -19.18
CA PHE A 410 14.22 14.13 -18.71
C PHE A 410 15.17 14.52 -19.84
N SER A 411 15.02 13.93 -21.02
CA SER A 411 15.80 14.30 -22.20
C SER A 411 15.58 15.76 -22.62
N ARG A 412 14.33 16.27 -22.49
CA ARG A 412 14.04 17.69 -22.76
C ARG A 412 14.74 18.67 -21.82
N TYR A 413 15.10 18.23 -20.61
CA TYR A 413 15.77 19.05 -19.59
C TYR A 413 17.27 18.73 -19.43
N ASN A 414 17.86 17.90 -20.32
CA ASN A 414 19.25 17.42 -20.28
C ASN A 414 19.62 16.72 -18.95
N ILE A 415 18.67 15.97 -18.37
CA ILE A 415 18.85 15.17 -17.15
C ILE A 415 18.64 13.68 -17.38
N GLU A 416 18.74 13.22 -18.63
CA GLU A 416 18.60 11.82 -19.04
C GLU A 416 19.63 10.87 -18.38
N PHE A 417 20.74 11.39 -17.84
CA PHE A 417 21.71 10.60 -17.07
C PHE A 417 21.05 9.84 -15.90
N ILE A 418 19.96 10.40 -15.32
CA ILE A 418 19.18 9.74 -14.28
C ILE A 418 18.53 8.47 -14.86
N SER A 419 17.95 8.55 -16.05
CA SER A 419 17.35 7.40 -16.72
C SER A 419 18.39 6.34 -17.08
N TRP A 420 19.58 6.74 -17.52
CA TRP A 420 20.69 5.83 -17.74
C TRP A 420 21.13 5.11 -16.46
N GLY A 421 21.20 5.83 -15.35
CA GLY A 421 21.50 5.26 -14.03
C GLY A 421 20.44 4.22 -13.60
N VAL A 422 19.15 4.53 -13.80
CA VAL A 422 18.04 3.61 -13.45
C VAL A 422 18.06 2.37 -14.34
N ILE A 423 18.26 2.51 -15.67
CA ILE A 423 18.35 1.37 -16.59
C ILE A 423 19.58 0.52 -16.28
N GLY A 424 20.74 1.14 -16.03
CA GLY A 424 21.96 0.43 -15.66
C GLY A 424 21.80 -0.36 -14.37
N LEU A 425 21.21 0.25 -13.34
CA LEU A 425 20.89 -0.43 -12.08
C LEU A 425 19.87 -1.56 -12.30
N GLY A 426 18.83 -1.33 -13.11
CA GLY A 426 17.84 -2.35 -13.45
C GLY A 426 18.46 -3.52 -14.22
N PHE A 427 19.37 -3.25 -15.13
CA PHE A 427 20.12 -4.26 -15.87
C PHE A 427 20.96 -5.14 -14.93
N LEU A 428 21.68 -4.53 -13.98
CA LEU A 428 22.47 -5.25 -12.98
C LEU A 428 21.61 -6.05 -11.99
N THR A 429 20.46 -5.52 -11.58
CA THR A 429 19.63 -6.11 -10.51
C THR A 429 18.63 -7.14 -10.99
N ILE A 430 17.98 -6.92 -12.13
CA ILE A 430 16.94 -7.80 -12.68
C ILE A 430 17.38 -8.38 -14.02
N GLY A 431 18.00 -7.55 -14.86
CA GLY A 431 18.42 -7.92 -16.20
C GLY A 431 19.41 -9.08 -16.21
N LEU A 432 20.51 -8.98 -15.50
CA LEU A 432 21.50 -10.06 -15.37
C LEU A 432 21.01 -11.14 -14.38
N ALA A 433 20.36 -10.71 -13.29
CA ALA A 433 20.01 -11.63 -12.22
C ALA A 433 19.01 -12.71 -12.64
N HIS A 434 18.06 -12.44 -13.57
CA HIS A 434 17.13 -13.49 -14.00
C HIS A 434 17.84 -14.57 -14.83
N GLY A 435 18.84 -14.23 -15.66
CA GLY A 435 19.68 -15.18 -16.37
C GLY A 435 20.66 -15.93 -15.45
N ALA A 436 21.12 -15.28 -14.40
CA ALA A 436 22.00 -15.87 -13.39
C ALA A 436 21.35 -17.03 -12.61
N LEU A 437 20.02 -17.19 -12.68
CA LEU A 437 19.25 -18.26 -12.04
C LEU A 437 19.06 -19.51 -12.89
N ASP A 438 19.64 -19.59 -14.07
CA ASP A 438 19.50 -20.72 -15.00
C ASP A 438 19.87 -22.08 -14.37
N HIS A 439 20.82 -22.10 -13.45
CA HIS A 439 21.19 -23.29 -12.70
C HIS A 439 20.07 -23.84 -11.81
N LEU A 440 19.12 -22.98 -11.39
CA LEU A 440 17.97 -23.39 -10.59
C LEU A 440 16.79 -23.90 -11.43
N THR A 441 16.79 -23.65 -12.74
CA THR A 441 15.72 -24.11 -13.64
C THR A 441 15.86 -25.59 -14.01
N SER A 442 16.98 -26.22 -13.70
CA SER A 442 17.25 -27.64 -13.92
C SER A 442 16.91 -28.47 -12.69
N GLU A 443 15.95 -29.37 -12.79
CA GLU A 443 15.58 -30.31 -11.71
C GLU A 443 16.71 -31.30 -11.33
N LYS A 444 17.79 -31.34 -12.12
CA LYS A 444 18.88 -32.32 -11.99
C LYS A 444 20.04 -31.85 -11.11
N ILE A 445 20.05 -30.60 -10.65
CA ILE A 445 21.17 -30.05 -9.89
C ILE A 445 20.90 -30.20 -8.40
N VAL A 446 21.47 -31.22 -7.78
CA VAL A 446 21.33 -31.54 -6.36
C VAL A 446 22.68 -31.35 -5.60
N ASN A 447 23.83 -31.39 -6.29
CA ASN A 447 25.14 -31.30 -5.68
C ASN A 447 26.15 -30.49 -6.54
N SER A 448 27.29 -30.13 -5.95
CA SER A 448 28.34 -29.32 -6.58
C SER A 448 28.90 -29.93 -7.88
N LYS A 449 28.96 -31.26 -7.99
CA LYS A 449 29.44 -31.95 -9.20
C LYS A 449 28.47 -31.74 -10.37
N GLN A 450 27.19 -31.80 -10.12
CA GLN A 450 26.16 -31.56 -11.14
C GLN A 450 26.11 -30.08 -11.55
N LEU A 451 26.32 -29.17 -10.60
CA LEU A 451 26.48 -27.75 -10.89
C LEU A 451 27.69 -27.48 -11.81
N PHE A 452 28.81 -28.14 -11.54
CA PHE A 452 30.01 -28.03 -12.36
C PHE A 452 29.75 -28.49 -13.81
N TYR A 453 29.09 -29.65 -14.00
CA TYR A 453 28.73 -30.12 -15.33
C TYR A 453 27.70 -29.21 -16.02
N PHE A 454 26.79 -28.61 -15.27
CA PHE A 454 25.85 -27.62 -15.82
C PHE A 454 26.62 -26.39 -16.35
N ILE A 455 27.56 -25.86 -15.58
CA ILE A 455 28.39 -24.71 -15.97
C ILE A 455 29.21 -25.04 -17.20
N ILE A 456 29.87 -26.20 -17.27
CA ILE A 456 30.62 -26.60 -18.44
C ILE A 456 29.69 -26.69 -19.68
N GLY A 457 28.54 -27.35 -19.55
CA GLY A 457 27.59 -27.44 -20.64
C GLY A 457 26.99 -26.12 -21.10
N TYR A 458 26.83 -25.17 -20.15
CA TYR A 458 26.42 -23.79 -20.42
C TYR A 458 27.48 -23.02 -21.22
N LEU A 459 28.71 -23.04 -20.74
CA LEU A 459 29.85 -22.37 -21.38
C LEU A 459 30.20 -23.01 -22.75
N SER A 460 30.05 -24.33 -22.89
CA SER A 460 30.28 -25.03 -24.18
C SER A 460 29.30 -24.55 -25.27
N LYS A 461 28.02 -24.31 -24.90
CA LYS A 461 27.04 -23.76 -25.85
C LYS A 461 27.37 -22.33 -26.21
N ALA A 462 27.78 -21.52 -25.22
CA ALA A 462 28.23 -20.14 -25.47
C ALA A 462 29.45 -20.09 -26.37
N ALA A 463 30.46 -20.95 -26.13
CA ALA A 463 31.65 -21.05 -26.95
C ALA A 463 31.36 -21.53 -28.37
N LEU A 464 30.45 -22.52 -28.55
CA LEU A 464 29.98 -22.97 -29.87
C LEU A 464 29.33 -21.79 -30.62
N PHE A 465 28.54 -20.97 -29.96
CA PHE A 465 27.93 -19.82 -30.63
C PHE A 465 28.94 -18.71 -30.92
N ALA A 466 29.96 -18.53 -30.10
CA ALA A 466 31.08 -17.64 -30.38
C ALA A 466 31.86 -18.11 -31.62
N LEU A 467 32.00 -19.42 -31.81
CA LEU A 467 32.58 -19.98 -33.02
C LEU A 467 31.74 -19.65 -34.26
N VAL A 468 30.40 -19.72 -34.17
CA VAL A 468 29.51 -19.27 -35.26
C VAL A 468 29.73 -17.82 -35.61
N TRP A 469 29.83 -16.94 -34.62
CA TRP A 469 30.14 -15.52 -34.83
C TRP A 469 31.50 -15.33 -35.51
N TRP A 470 32.49 -16.08 -35.10
CA TRP A 470 33.83 -16.03 -35.69
C TRP A 470 33.86 -16.51 -37.16
N LEU A 471 33.12 -17.57 -37.47
CA LEU A 471 33.05 -18.14 -38.83
C LEU A 471 32.21 -17.26 -39.78
N SER A 472 31.09 -16.69 -39.28
CA SER A 472 30.21 -15.84 -40.08
C SER A 472 29.37 -14.93 -39.16
N SER A 473 29.73 -13.66 -39.13
CA SER A 473 29.03 -12.65 -38.33
C SER A 473 27.59 -12.44 -38.78
N ASP A 474 27.31 -12.56 -40.11
CA ASP A 474 25.93 -12.49 -40.64
C ASP A 474 25.07 -13.63 -40.09
N THR A 475 25.59 -14.87 -40.13
CA THR A 475 24.90 -16.05 -39.60
C THR A 475 24.70 -15.93 -38.10
N GLY A 476 25.71 -15.47 -37.36
CA GLY A 476 25.63 -15.20 -35.92
C GLY A 476 24.52 -14.21 -35.57
N LEU A 477 24.45 -13.09 -36.31
CA LEU A 477 23.42 -12.07 -36.14
C LEU A 477 22.01 -12.62 -36.41
N VAL A 478 21.81 -13.33 -37.52
CA VAL A 478 20.50 -13.89 -37.85
C VAL A 478 20.05 -14.89 -36.78
N ILE A 479 20.92 -15.81 -36.37
CA ILE A 479 20.61 -16.81 -35.34
C ILE A 479 20.27 -16.08 -34.01
N PHE A 480 21.06 -15.05 -33.65
CA PHE A 480 20.78 -14.24 -32.44
C PHE A 480 19.38 -13.61 -32.47
N ILE A 481 19.02 -12.98 -33.58
CA ILE A 481 17.69 -12.36 -33.74
C ILE A 481 16.58 -13.41 -33.61
N LEU A 482 16.73 -14.58 -34.23
CA LEU A 482 15.70 -15.62 -34.24
C LEU A 482 15.48 -16.22 -32.85
N PHE A 483 16.55 -16.59 -32.12
CA PHE A 483 16.34 -17.13 -30.78
C PHE A 483 15.92 -16.07 -29.75
N SER A 484 16.36 -14.82 -29.91
CA SER A 484 15.91 -13.72 -29.08
C SER A 484 14.43 -13.41 -29.31
N ALA A 485 13.97 -13.43 -30.57
CA ALA A 485 12.55 -13.29 -30.90
C ALA A 485 11.71 -14.40 -30.27
N TRP A 486 12.19 -15.66 -30.36
CA TRP A 486 11.54 -16.77 -29.69
C TRP A 486 11.40 -16.55 -28.19
N HIS A 487 12.48 -16.21 -27.53
CA HIS A 487 12.56 -16.04 -26.08
C HIS A 487 11.71 -14.88 -25.57
N PHE A 488 11.80 -13.73 -26.22
CA PHE A 488 11.03 -12.54 -25.83
C PHE A 488 9.53 -12.78 -26.00
N GLY A 489 9.14 -13.35 -27.14
CA GLY A 489 7.74 -13.66 -27.39
C GLY A 489 7.19 -14.72 -26.45
N GLN A 490 7.98 -15.74 -26.11
CA GLN A 490 7.59 -16.80 -25.17
C GLN A 490 7.33 -16.20 -23.75
N ALA A 491 8.21 -15.32 -23.26
CA ALA A 491 8.08 -14.70 -21.96
C ALA A 491 6.81 -13.82 -21.87
N ASP A 492 6.55 -13.01 -22.89
CA ASP A 492 5.39 -12.11 -22.94
C ASP A 492 4.08 -12.89 -23.06
N PHE A 493 4.00 -13.89 -23.96
CA PHE A 493 2.79 -14.68 -24.13
C PHE A 493 2.44 -15.51 -22.91
N LYS A 494 3.46 -16.03 -22.22
CA LYS A 494 3.29 -16.74 -20.95
C LYS A 494 2.70 -15.83 -19.88
N GLU A 495 3.20 -14.59 -19.75
CA GLU A 495 2.69 -13.60 -18.80
C GLU A 495 1.24 -13.22 -19.11
N TRP A 496 0.88 -13.10 -20.38
CA TRP A 496 -0.48 -12.71 -20.79
C TRP A 496 -1.47 -13.87 -20.87
N GLY A 497 -1.04 -15.09 -20.58
CA GLY A 497 -1.88 -16.29 -20.59
C GLY A 497 -2.21 -16.81 -21.98
N PHE A 498 -1.42 -16.44 -23.01
CA PHE A 498 -1.58 -16.94 -24.36
C PHE A 498 -0.79 -18.22 -24.58
N LYS A 499 -1.26 -19.06 -25.55
CA LYS A 499 -0.55 -20.26 -25.95
C LYS A 499 0.73 -19.91 -26.70
N GLU A 500 1.83 -20.53 -26.30
CA GLU A 500 3.12 -20.44 -27.01
C GLU A 500 3.05 -21.09 -28.39
N GLY A 501 3.82 -20.58 -29.35
CA GLY A 501 3.88 -21.10 -30.73
C GLY A 501 4.35 -20.04 -31.73
N LEU A 502 3.94 -20.17 -32.97
CA LEU A 502 4.33 -19.23 -34.03
C LEU A 502 3.93 -17.78 -33.75
N SER A 503 2.75 -17.56 -33.17
CA SER A 503 2.31 -16.19 -32.82
C SER A 503 3.22 -15.55 -31.78
N SER A 504 3.71 -16.29 -30.77
CA SER A 504 4.67 -15.77 -29.80
C SER A 504 6.01 -15.44 -30.44
N PHE A 505 6.51 -16.29 -31.33
CA PHE A 505 7.73 -16.01 -32.08
C PHE A 505 7.61 -14.74 -32.94
N PHE A 506 6.53 -14.62 -33.73
CA PHE A 506 6.30 -13.41 -34.52
C PHE A 506 6.13 -12.15 -33.63
N TRP A 507 5.53 -12.28 -32.46
CA TRP A 507 5.47 -11.17 -31.52
C TRP A 507 6.85 -10.71 -31.05
N GLY A 508 7.71 -11.63 -30.63
CA GLY A 508 9.09 -11.30 -30.24
C GLY A 508 9.89 -10.69 -31.39
N LEU A 509 9.67 -11.18 -32.63
CA LEU A 509 10.27 -10.60 -33.82
C LEU A 509 9.78 -9.16 -34.04
N VAL A 510 8.48 -8.90 -33.90
CA VAL A 510 7.91 -7.54 -33.99
C VAL A 510 8.59 -6.61 -32.99
N VAL A 511 8.71 -7.02 -31.71
CA VAL A 511 9.34 -6.21 -30.68
C VAL A 511 10.77 -5.85 -31.02
N LEU A 512 11.59 -6.87 -31.43
CA LEU A 512 12.99 -6.64 -31.82
C LEU A 512 13.09 -5.73 -33.03
N MET A 513 12.29 -5.99 -34.07
CA MET A 513 12.33 -5.19 -35.30
C MET A 513 11.83 -3.76 -35.06
N MET A 514 10.86 -3.54 -34.16
CA MET A 514 10.48 -2.18 -33.75
C MET A 514 11.67 -1.45 -33.13
N ILE A 515 12.35 -2.06 -32.17
CA ILE A 515 13.51 -1.44 -31.51
C ILE A 515 14.60 -1.14 -32.53
N LEU A 516 14.94 -2.06 -33.41
CA LEU A 516 16.05 -1.91 -34.36
C LEU A 516 15.73 -0.96 -35.53
N PHE A 517 14.57 -1.10 -36.16
CA PHE A 517 14.25 -0.31 -37.37
C PHE A 517 13.87 1.15 -37.07
N PHE A 518 13.32 1.42 -35.88
CA PHE A 518 13.06 2.80 -35.49
C PHE A 518 14.34 3.57 -35.13
N HIS A 519 15.46 2.87 -34.84
CA HIS A 519 16.75 3.46 -34.52
C HIS A 519 17.81 3.11 -35.59
N ARG A 520 17.42 3.27 -36.85
CA ARG A 520 18.19 2.85 -38.02
C ARG A 520 19.68 3.22 -37.97
N GLU A 521 20.01 4.48 -37.69
CA GLU A 521 21.37 4.97 -37.73
C GLU A 521 22.23 4.35 -36.63
N GLU A 522 21.73 4.33 -35.40
CA GLU A 522 22.42 3.72 -34.27
C GLU A 522 22.58 2.20 -34.48
N PHE A 523 21.54 1.54 -34.98
CA PHE A 523 21.59 0.10 -35.29
C PHE A 523 22.68 -0.24 -36.29
N ILE A 524 22.77 0.49 -37.42
CA ILE A 524 23.79 0.24 -38.44
C ILE A 524 25.17 0.59 -37.89
N ASN A 525 25.31 1.67 -37.11
CA ASN A 525 26.59 2.04 -36.49
C ASN A 525 27.09 0.95 -35.52
N ILE A 526 26.19 0.27 -34.79
CA ILE A 526 26.57 -0.88 -33.95
C ILE A 526 27.03 -2.06 -34.84
N LEU A 527 26.30 -2.35 -35.91
CA LEU A 527 26.65 -3.45 -36.82
C LEU A 527 28.04 -3.22 -37.48
N GLN A 528 28.37 -1.98 -37.82
CA GLN A 528 29.68 -1.65 -38.39
C GLN A 528 30.87 -1.93 -37.46
N GLN A 529 30.61 -1.97 -36.13
CA GLN A 529 31.63 -2.32 -35.15
C GLN A 529 31.85 -3.83 -35.02
N ILE A 530 30.99 -4.64 -35.65
CA ILE A 530 31.13 -6.10 -35.66
C ILE A 530 32.05 -6.51 -36.80
N PRO A 531 33.06 -7.36 -36.57
CA PRO A 531 33.93 -7.87 -37.63
C PRO A 531 33.09 -8.47 -38.79
N ASN A 532 33.53 -8.19 -40.02
CA ASN A 532 32.87 -8.63 -41.28
C ASN A 532 31.48 -8.03 -41.58
N LEU A 533 30.94 -7.11 -40.73
CA LEU A 533 29.73 -6.33 -41.01
C LEU A 533 30.00 -4.86 -41.31
N SER A 534 31.26 -4.46 -41.36
CA SER A 534 31.69 -3.05 -41.58
C SER A 534 31.33 -2.52 -43.01
N TYR A 535 30.95 -3.39 -43.94
CA TYR A 535 30.47 -3.02 -45.29
C TYR A 535 29.09 -2.35 -45.26
N LEU A 536 28.32 -2.52 -44.17
CA LEU A 536 27.01 -1.90 -44.01
C LEU A 536 27.20 -0.37 -43.82
N ASN A 537 26.66 0.40 -44.77
CA ASN A 537 26.76 1.85 -44.72
C ASN A 537 25.39 2.50 -44.61
N PRO A 538 25.10 3.30 -43.55
CA PRO A 538 23.81 3.94 -43.37
C PRO A 538 23.37 4.81 -44.53
N SER A 539 24.33 5.49 -45.19
CA SER A 539 24.06 6.39 -46.32
C SER A 539 23.70 5.63 -47.61
N LYS A 540 24.15 4.36 -47.76
CA LYS A 540 23.83 3.52 -48.92
C LYS A 540 22.49 2.76 -48.78
N MET A 541 21.93 2.66 -47.57
CA MET A 541 20.68 1.96 -47.35
C MET A 541 19.49 2.95 -47.51
N PRO A 542 18.53 2.66 -48.40
CA PRO A 542 17.42 3.59 -48.67
C PRO A 542 16.55 3.83 -47.43
N LYS A 543 16.36 5.09 -47.06
CA LYS A 543 15.43 5.48 -45.96
C LYS A 543 14.03 4.92 -46.16
N LYS A 544 13.55 4.86 -47.44
CA LYS A 544 12.25 4.31 -47.82
C LYS A 544 12.11 2.82 -47.46
N LEU A 545 13.20 2.03 -47.55
CA LEU A 545 13.19 0.62 -47.14
C LEU A 545 12.90 0.49 -45.65
N PHE A 546 13.61 1.24 -44.82
CA PHE A 546 13.40 1.20 -43.37
C PHE A 546 12.00 1.70 -42.97
N LEU A 547 11.48 2.72 -43.64
CA LEU A 547 10.11 3.18 -43.42
C LEU A 547 9.10 2.07 -43.77
N GLY A 548 9.32 1.35 -44.88
CA GLY A 548 8.50 0.19 -45.23
C GLY A 548 8.57 -0.92 -44.17
N LEU A 549 9.78 -1.24 -43.69
CA LEU A 549 9.98 -2.22 -42.63
C LEU A 549 9.32 -1.80 -41.30
N GLN A 550 9.39 -0.55 -40.92
CA GLN A 550 8.69 0.01 -39.75
C GLN A 550 7.17 -0.18 -39.88
N ILE A 551 6.59 0.18 -41.03
CA ILE A 551 5.15 0.05 -41.30
C ILE A 551 4.73 -1.41 -41.22
N VAL A 552 5.46 -2.32 -41.88
CA VAL A 552 5.16 -3.76 -41.86
C VAL A 552 5.26 -4.31 -40.44
N THR A 553 6.26 -3.91 -39.69
CA THR A 553 6.45 -4.37 -38.30
C THR A 553 5.31 -3.91 -37.39
N VAL A 554 4.92 -2.62 -37.45
CA VAL A 554 3.78 -2.09 -36.68
C VAL A 554 2.48 -2.75 -37.11
N ALA A 555 2.24 -2.91 -38.42
CA ALA A 555 1.03 -3.57 -38.95
C ALA A 555 0.97 -5.04 -38.50
N GLY A 556 2.09 -5.78 -38.50
CA GLY A 556 2.17 -7.13 -37.95
C GLY A 556 1.85 -7.20 -36.48
N GLY A 557 2.35 -6.23 -35.69
CA GLY A 557 2.03 -6.11 -34.27
C GLY A 557 0.56 -5.81 -34.02
N LEU A 558 -0.04 -4.88 -34.78
CA LEU A 558 -1.47 -4.56 -34.69
C LEU A 558 -2.34 -5.75 -35.10
N PHE A 559 -1.93 -6.49 -36.13
CA PHE A 559 -2.61 -7.74 -36.52
C PHE A 559 -2.61 -8.75 -35.37
N LEU A 560 -1.46 -8.96 -34.70
CA LEU A 560 -1.39 -9.85 -33.54
C LEU A 560 -2.24 -9.33 -32.37
N ALA A 561 -2.30 -8.02 -32.15
CA ALA A 561 -3.16 -7.42 -31.12
C ALA A 561 -4.64 -7.70 -31.38
N LEU A 562 -5.08 -7.61 -32.64
CA LEU A 562 -6.45 -7.94 -33.06
C LEU A 562 -6.73 -9.45 -32.95
N LEU A 563 -5.80 -10.28 -33.47
CA LEU A 563 -5.92 -11.74 -33.44
C LEU A 563 -6.11 -12.28 -32.01
N HIS A 564 -5.33 -11.77 -31.07
CA HIS A 564 -5.39 -12.20 -29.66
C HIS A 564 -6.29 -11.32 -28.79
N LYS A 565 -6.96 -10.30 -29.36
CA LYS A 565 -7.78 -9.30 -28.63
C LYS A 565 -7.06 -8.73 -27.40
N SER A 566 -5.76 -8.44 -27.56
CA SER A 566 -4.84 -8.15 -26.48
C SER A 566 -4.52 -6.66 -26.36
N LYS A 567 -5.03 -6.04 -25.29
CA LYS A 567 -4.60 -4.67 -24.91
C LYS A 567 -3.12 -4.59 -24.52
N HIS A 568 -2.51 -5.69 -24.04
CA HIS A 568 -1.09 -5.71 -23.67
C HIS A 568 -0.19 -5.57 -24.88
N ILE A 569 -0.50 -6.28 -25.97
CA ILE A 569 0.22 -6.16 -27.26
C ILE A 569 0.11 -4.70 -27.74
N LEU A 570 -1.10 -4.13 -27.75
CA LEU A 570 -1.32 -2.75 -28.20
C LEU A 570 -0.53 -1.74 -27.37
N LEU A 571 -0.57 -1.84 -26.05
CA LEU A 571 0.16 -0.92 -25.15
C LEU A 571 1.67 -1.07 -25.31
N THR A 572 2.18 -2.28 -25.56
CA THR A 572 3.61 -2.50 -25.85
C THR A 572 4.02 -1.80 -27.14
N ILE A 573 3.22 -1.91 -28.20
CA ILE A 573 3.45 -1.16 -29.45
C ILE A 573 3.49 0.33 -29.19
N VAL A 574 2.52 0.87 -28.45
CA VAL A 574 2.44 2.29 -28.14
C VAL A 574 3.70 2.81 -27.44
N TYR A 575 4.16 2.13 -26.37
CA TYR A 575 5.36 2.64 -25.69
C TYR A 575 6.65 2.42 -26.49
N LEU A 576 6.75 1.37 -27.34
CA LEU A 576 7.91 1.17 -28.22
C LEU A 576 7.95 2.25 -29.32
N VAL A 577 6.80 2.64 -29.85
CA VAL A 577 6.74 3.81 -30.76
C VAL A 577 7.17 5.09 -30.04
N MET A 578 6.73 5.31 -28.80
CA MET A 578 7.19 6.46 -28.00
C MET A 578 8.69 6.38 -27.71
N ALA A 579 9.20 5.20 -27.38
CA ALA A 579 10.63 4.96 -27.10
C ALA A 579 11.54 5.19 -28.33
N SER A 580 10.99 5.22 -29.54
CA SER A 580 11.74 5.62 -30.75
C SER A 580 12.27 7.08 -30.71
N MET A 581 11.76 7.89 -29.79
CA MET A 581 12.29 9.23 -29.51
C MET A 581 13.54 9.25 -28.62
N LEU A 582 13.95 8.10 -28.11
CA LEU A 582 15.08 7.90 -27.19
C LEU A 582 16.22 7.17 -27.93
N PRO A 583 17.44 7.13 -27.41
CA PRO A 583 18.51 6.31 -27.98
C PRO A 583 18.15 4.80 -27.99
N LEU A 584 18.67 4.07 -28.99
CA LEU A 584 18.40 2.63 -29.17
C LEU A 584 18.61 1.79 -27.91
N LEU A 585 19.75 1.99 -27.24
CA LEU A 585 20.09 1.25 -26.02
C LEU A 585 19.13 1.59 -24.85
N MET A 586 18.59 2.80 -24.81
CA MET A 586 17.57 3.21 -23.83
C MET A 586 16.24 2.52 -24.14
N ALA A 587 15.79 2.55 -25.41
CA ALA A 587 14.57 1.87 -25.84
C ALA A 587 14.62 0.35 -25.59
N PHE A 588 15.76 -0.27 -25.92
CA PHE A 588 16.02 -1.68 -25.61
C PHE A 588 15.99 -1.93 -24.09
N GLY A 589 16.67 -1.10 -23.30
CA GLY A 589 16.76 -1.23 -21.85
C GLY A 589 15.39 -1.11 -21.19
N ILE A 590 14.52 -0.22 -21.65
CA ILE A 590 13.15 -0.05 -21.16
C ILE A 590 12.34 -1.36 -21.38
N TYR A 591 12.40 -1.94 -22.57
CA TYR A 591 11.75 -3.19 -22.83
C TYR A 591 12.38 -4.36 -22.05
N PHE A 592 13.69 -4.48 -22.12
CA PHE A 592 14.43 -5.60 -21.55
C PHE A 592 14.29 -5.66 -20.02
N VAL A 593 14.54 -4.54 -19.33
CA VAL A 593 14.44 -4.48 -17.86
C VAL A 593 12.99 -4.34 -17.39
N GLY A 594 12.23 -3.46 -18.02
CA GLY A 594 10.88 -3.10 -17.56
C GLY A 594 9.82 -4.15 -17.86
N GLN A 595 9.97 -4.93 -18.93
CA GLN A 595 9.00 -5.93 -19.34
C GLN A 595 9.60 -7.34 -19.33
N HIS A 596 10.57 -7.63 -20.19
CA HIS A 596 11.08 -9.00 -20.42
C HIS A 596 11.70 -9.62 -19.15
N SER A 597 12.72 -8.99 -18.56
CA SER A 597 13.40 -9.52 -17.38
C SER A 597 12.48 -9.60 -16.16
N ARG A 598 11.56 -8.66 -16.02
CA ARG A 598 10.55 -8.67 -14.97
C ARG A 598 9.53 -9.82 -15.14
N ASN A 599 9.12 -10.12 -16.37
CA ASN A 599 8.32 -11.30 -16.68
C ASN A 599 9.08 -12.58 -16.29
N GLY A 600 10.33 -12.72 -16.74
CA GLY A 600 11.19 -13.85 -16.42
C GLY A 600 11.35 -14.04 -14.91
N TRP A 601 11.65 -12.96 -14.17
CA TRP A 601 11.77 -12.98 -12.71
C TRP A 601 10.49 -13.46 -12.02
N LYS A 602 9.33 -12.95 -12.43
CA LYS A 602 8.02 -13.35 -11.91
C LYS A 602 7.76 -14.83 -12.17
N HIS A 603 8.00 -15.32 -13.39
CA HIS A 603 7.82 -16.72 -13.76
C HIS A 603 8.72 -17.64 -12.93
N LEU A 604 10.00 -17.27 -12.74
CA LEU A 604 10.94 -18.03 -11.92
C LEU A 604 10.51 -18.07 -10.44
N THR A 605 10.07 -16.93 -9.89
CA THR A 605 9.59 -16.85 -8.50
C THR A 605 8.42 -17.80 -8.27
N ILE A 606 7.44 -17.81 -9.17
CA ILE A 606 6.26 -18.68 -9.09
C ILE A 606 6.64 -20.15 -9.31
N GLY A 607 7.43 -20.43 -10.35
CA GLY A 607 7.77 -21.81 -10.74
C GLY A 607 8.70 -22.52 -9.75
N LEU A 608 9.65 -21.80 -9.17
CA LEU A 608 10.58 -22.32 -8.16
C LEU A 608 10.01 -22.27 -6.74
N LYS A 609 8.84 -21.64 -6.54
CA LYS A 609 8.21 -21.45 -5.21
C LYS A 609 9.15 -20.83 -4.17
N LYS A 610 10.03 -19.91 -4.61
CA LYS A 610 11.00 -19.23 -3.76
C LYS A 610 10.65 -17.74 -3.61
N SER A 611 10.98 -17.15 -2.47
CA SER A 611 10.83 -15.70 -2.28
C SER A 611 11.80 -14.93 -3.17
N SER A 612 11.43 -13.71 -3.61
CA SER A 612 12.33 -12.85 -4.39
C SER A 612 13.66 -12.58 -3.70
N SER A 613 13.67 -12.45 -2.36
CA SER A 613 14.90 -12.26 -1.59
C SER A 613 15.84 -13.47 -1.66
N THR A 614 15.30 -14.68 -1.54
CA THR A 614 16.08 -15.92 -1.67
C THR A 614 16.64 -16.07 -3.08
N MET A 615 15.85 -15.73 -4.10
CA MET A 615 16.29 -15.78 -5.50
C MET A 615 17.40 -14.76 -5.77
N TRP A 616 17.28 -13.57 -5.19
CA TRP A 616 18.30 -12.52 -5.32
C TRP A 616 19.65 -12.97 -4.73
N VAL A 617 19.64 -13.55 -3.52
CA VAL A 617 20.86 -14.12 -2.90
C VAL A 617 21.46 -15.21 -3.78
N ASN A 618 20.64 -16.13 -4.31
CA ASN A 618 21.11 -17.21 -5.18
C ASN A 618 21.67 -16.72 -6.53
N SER A 619 21.21 -15.58 -7.04
CA SER A 619 21.72 -15.00 -8.30
C SER A 619 23.04 -14.27 -8.12
N LEU A 620 23.35 -13.76 -6.91
CA LEU A 620 24.49 -12.88 -6.65
C LEU A 620 25.82 -13.37 -7.22
N PRO A 621 26.28 -14.62 -7.03
CA PRO A 621 27.59 -15.04 -7.52
C PRO A 621 27.73 -14.91 -9.04
N PHE A 622 26.69 -15.32 -9.78
CA PHE A 622 26.69 -15.26 -11.24
C PHE A 622 26.42 -13.86 -11.77
N THR A 623 25.58 -13.09 -11.06
CA THR A 623 25.34 -11.66 -11.39
C THR A 623 26.61 -10.85 -11.24
N LEU A 624 27.36 -11.03 -10.14
CA LEU A 624 28.62 -10.36 -9.91
C LEU A 624 29.69 -10.77 -10.93
N GLY A 625 29.76 -12.08 -11.28
CA GLY A 625 30.63 -12.57 -12.34
C GLY A 625 30.30 -11.94 -13.70
N GLY A 626 29.03 -11.88 -14.08
CA GLY A 626 28.58 -11.23 -15.31
C GLY A 626 28.87 -9.73 -15.30
N ALA A 627 28.60 -9.03 -14.20
CA ALA A 627 28.92 -7.62 -14.03
C ALA A 627 30.42 -7.35 -14.14
N PHE A 628 31.26 -8.22 -13.55
CA PHE A 628 32.73 -8.11 -13.66
C PHE A 628 33.20 -8.27 -15.10
N ILE A 629 32.66 -9.23 -15.84
CA ILE A 629 32.97 -9.41 -17.26
C ILE A 629 32.62 -8.16 -18.06
N ILE A 630 31.40 -7.61 -17.85
CA ILE A 630 30.96 -6.38 -18.51
C ILE A 630 31.88 -5.23 -18.18
N PHE A 631 32.20 -5.03 -16.89
CA PHE A 631 33.10 -3.97 -16.44
C PHE A 631 34.51 -4.12 -17.03
N TYR A 632 35.03 -5.35 -17.05
CA TYR A 632 36.35 -5.65 -17.64
C TYR A 632 36.39 -5.25 -19.12
N PHE A 633 35.38 -5.64 -19.91
CA PHE A 633 35.29 -5.28 -21.31
C PHE A 633 35.15 -3.76 -21.55
N LEU A 634 34.34 -3.09 -20.75
CA LEU A 634 34.19 -1.63 -20.82
C LEU A 634 35.47 -0.90 -20.44
N TRP A 635 36.29 -1.46 -19.56
CA TRP A 635 37.56 -0.84 -19.11
C TRP A 635 38.69 -1.03 -20.10
N TYR A 636 38.81 -2.19 -20.72
CA TYR A 636 39.92 -2.54 -21.60
C TYR A 636 39.62 -2.38 -23.09
N ALA A 637 38.35 -2.18 -23.48
CA ALA A 637 38.02 -2.14 -24.89
C ALA A 637 38.38 -0.81 -25.54
N SER A 638 38.97 -0.91 -26.74
CA SER A 638 39.18 0.18 -27.66
C SER A 638 37.88 0.66 -28.30
N GLU A 639 37.94 1.52 -29.34
CA GLU A 639 36.77 2.16 -29.99
C GLU A 639 35.63 1.20 -30.45
N ASN A 640 35.90 -0.10 -30.58
CA ASN A 640 34.91 -1.11 -31.06
C ASN A 640 34.23 -1.95 -29.93
N TYR A 641 34.27 -1.47 -28.70
CA TYR A 641 33.80 -2.24 -27.53
C TYR A 641 32.29 -2.60 -27.56
N ILE A 642 31.44 -1.81 -28.19
CA ILE A 642 29.98 -2.06 -28.24
C ILE A 642 29.69 -3.29 -29.11
N GLY A 643 30.35 -3.42 -30.27
CA GLY A 643 30.19 -4.60 -31.14
C GLY A 643 30.64 -5.90 -30.45
N LEU A 644 31.80 -5.89 -29.79
CA LEU A 644 32.32 -7.03 -29.04
C LEU A 644 31.41 -7.38 -27.84
N PHE A 645 30.97 -6.38 -27.11
CA PHE A 645 30.00 -6.57 -26.00
C PHE A 645 28.72 -7.22 -26.49
N PHE A 646 28.18 -6.79 -27.65
CA PHE A 646 26.99 -7.37 -28.26
C PHE A 646 27.18 -8.84 -28.59
N ILE A 647 28.33 -9.23 -29.17
CA ILE A 647 28.66 -10.62 -29.48
C ILE A 647 28.70 -11.47 -28.20
N ILE A 648 29.39 -11.01 -27.14
CA ILE A 648 29.50 -11.74 -25.87
C ILE A 648 28.14 -11.91 -25.23
N LEU A 649 27.34 -10.84 -25.18
CA LEU A 649 25.98 -10.89 -24.62
C LEU A 649 25.10 -11.89 -25.39
N SER A 650 25.23 -11.91 -26.73
CA SER A 650 24.51 -12.86 -27.57
C SER A 650 24.92 -14.31 -27.30
N CYS A 651 26.22 -14.57 -27.11
CA CYS A 651 26.75 -15.90 -26.80
C CYS A 651 26.25 -16.42 -25.43
N LEU A 652 26.17 -15.55 -24.43
CA LEU A 652 25.65 -15.90 -23.11
C LEU A 652 24.12 -16.06 -23.10
N SER A 653 23.40 -15.36 -23.99
CA SER A 653 21.95 -15.43 -24.09
C SER A 653 21.46 -16.77 -24.66
N LEU A 654 22.21 -17.40 -25.57
CA LEU A 654 21.79 -18.67 -26.21
C LEU A 654 21.52 -19.79 -25.18
N PRO A 655 22.47 -20.15 -24.28
CA PRO A 655 22.21 -21.18 -23.26
C PRO A 655 21.10 -20.75 -22.27
N HIS A 656 20.95 -19.47 -21.98
CA HIS A 656 19.84 -18.95 -21.18
C HIS A 656 18.48 -19.23 -21.83
N VAL A 657 18.34 -18.98 -23.13
CA VAL A 657 17.10 -19.27 -23.86
C VAL A 657 16.74 -20.76 -23.78
N PHE A 658 17.71 -21.67 -23.92
CA PHE A 658 17.48 -23.10 -23.73
C PHE A 658 17.04 -23.45 -22.30
N SER A 659 17.66 -22.86 -21.30
CA SER A 659 17.32 -23.07 -19.89
C SER A 659 15.87 -22.64 -19.62
N MET A 660 15.49 -21.43 -20.05
CA MET A 660 14.15 -20.90 -19.87
C MET A 660 13.09 -21.67 -20.68
N HIS A 661 13.41 -22.09 -21.90
CA HIS A 661 12.49 -22.92 -22.70
C HIS A 661 12.16 -24.24 -22.00
N ASN A 662 13.17 -24.94 -21.47
CA ASN A 662 12.99 -26.17 -20.70
C ASN A 662 12.18 -25.91 -19.41
N PHE A 663 12.49 -24.82 -18.70
CA PHE A 663 11.72 -24.40 -17.52
C PHE A 663 10.24 -24.18 -17.86
N TYR A 664 9.91 -23.48 -18.93
CA TYR A 664 8.53 -23.23 -19.32
C TYR A 664 7.78 -24.52 -19.71
N LYS A 665 8.45 -25.49 -20.35
CA LYS A 665 7.86 -26.81 -20.61
C LYS A 665 7.49 -27.54 -19.31
N LEU A 666 8.41 -27.61 -18.37
CA LEU A 666 8.19 -28.25 -17.06
C LEU A 666 7.09 -27.54 -16.24
N PHE A 667 7.06 -26.20 -16.29
CA PHE A 667 6.07 -25.41 -15.59
C PHE A 667 4.65 -25.57 -16.17
N SER A 668 4.52 -25.82 -17.48
CA SER A 668 3.24 -26.04 -18.15
C SER A 668 2.69 -27.46 -17.92
N SER A 669 3.56 -28.47 -17.70
CA SER A 669 3.15 -29.83 -17.41
C SER A 669 2.66 -30.09 -15.98
N LYS A 670 2.94 -29.14 -15.05
CA LYS A 670 2.54 -29.22 -13.62
C LYS A 670 1.26 -28.43 -13.29
N LYS A 671 0.64 -27.79 -14.30
CA LYS A 671 -0.71 -27.19 -14.23
C LYS A 671 -1.73 -28.11 -14.90
#